data_e78e450f4c27ad19534af7aaef2c7477
#
_entry.id   e78e450f4c27ad19534af7aaef2c7477
#
_cell.length_a   1.000
_cell.length_b   1.000
_cell.length_c   1.000
_cell.angle_alpha   90.00
_cell.angle_beta   90.00
_cell.angle_gamma   90.00
#
_symmetry.space_group_name_H-M   'P 1'
#
loop_
_entity.id
_entity.type
_entity.pdbx_description
1 polymer ?
#
loop_
_entity_poly.entity_id
_entity_poly.type
_entity_poly.pdbx_seq_one_letter_code
_entity_poly.pdbx_strand_id
1 'polypeptide(L)'
;MADPLSIASGVAGLLSLGIQVTKSLVDFYSAYKDQTPALAKITLNLENLLGILQSLDSARQNGQPQTDSLLQEIDKAAIIEELRDECQKFQKDTAPSLKDRIQVARRRATYPFRKSTLQKLEEDIGEIRENLSLALNVLQVRNQTGLEDGISELKVLVERTNTMHISATIRDWLMAPDATLNHNAACEKRHRNTGLWLVNGQQFQNWLVERNSFLWINGFAGCGKSVLCSTAIERTFRERQYQPSVGIGFFYFSFTDESKKDASGMLRALLLQLSAQLEGGEKDLQELHKLYNSGTPPVDALLNSLRQTICKFSDTYILLDALDESPRDDKRVYVLDAIDKIQQWDLPTLHLLVTSRNEIDIRYSLETPSYQDIPMRNPETDIDIHNFISYQLSTDPKLQRWKSRHDEIQEKLMDKAQGVFRYVECQLLALKRARIRNELDKCLRSLPRDLDETYERMLCSIDEEYIEEARLILTLLCVSDRPLTVKELVGALAIDLSKSKLDREGRSFSQDDPIDICLGLIEITVGEDLRENPTTIARIAHFSVQEYLESDRVFQQGAAKFTIQREQAHTEMAQVCLVYLLDPTLSNGELDEAKLENFPFAHFAAVYWLCFYNNSGKGKSDIEGLVLRLFKDQRESFLTWVRLHDVAFVVNYGIDFSLAIEDIPPSLYYAVLLGFEHIVSSLIASWGEEAKINAAINKQAGLLGNALQVASSGFTTYEFRDQCYVDEKMVQTLLYHGADVNIQGGHFGTALQAASYEGHEKVVQILLAQGADVNATGGVNGTALQAASRGGHEKVVQILLDQGADINIQEGLHGTPLQVASLEGHDILVQTLLDQGADINIQGGLYGTALQAAARRGHDNLVRTLLDY
;
A
#
# COMPACT_ATOMS: atom_id res chain seq x y z
N MET A 1 43.68 0.32 31.38
CA MET A 1 43.31 -0.50 30.19
C MET A 1 43.01 0.49 29.10
N ALA A 2 43.66 0.37 27.94
CA ALA A 2 43.45 1.27 26.84
C ALA A 2 41.99 1.13 26.38
N ASP A 3 41.38 2.26 26.04
CA ASP A 3 40.01 2.33 25.56
C ASP A 3 39.87 1.44 24.29
N PRO A 4 38.95 0.44 24.27
CA PRO A 4 38.75 -0.43 23.10
C PRO A 4 38.50 0.33 21.80
N LEU A 5 37.95 1.55 21.88
CA LEU A 5 37.68 2.42 20.74
C LEU A 5 38.94 3.04 20.12
N SER A 6 40.02 3.16 20.87
CA SER A 6 41.31 3.70 20.39
C SER A 6 42.08 2.67 19.54
N ILE A 7 41.69 1.40 19.57
CA ILE A 7 42.34 0.30 18.84
C ILE A 7 41.59 0.00 17.52
N ALA A 8 40.36 0.46 17.37
CA ALA A 8 39.49 0.19 16.19
C ALA A 8 39.74 1.24 15.08
N SER A 9 40.94 1.39 14.62
CA SER A 9 41.26 2.25 13.47
C SER A 9 41.17 1.45 12.16
N GLY A 10 39.96 1.20 11.70
CA GLY A 10 39.68 0.52 10.43
C GLY A 10 38.40 -0.37 10.49
N VAL A 11 37.83 -0.64 9.33
CA VAL A 11 36.60 -1.42 9.17
C VAL A 11 36.59 -2.76 9.94
N ALA A 12 37.74 -3.47 9.94
CA ALA A 12 37.91 -4.73 10.67
C ALA A 12 37.76 -4.59 12.19
N GLY A 13 38.27 -3.50 12.75
CA GLY A 13 38.16 -3.21 14.19
C GLY A 13 36.76 -2.84 14.58
N LEU A 14 36.05 -2.09 13.74
CA LEU A 14 34.66 -1.68 13.96
C LEU A 14 33.69 -2.85 13.84
N LEU A 15 33.87 -3.74 12.86
CA LEU A 15 33.06 -4.97 12.71
C LEU A 15 33.22 -5.89 13.93
N SER A 16 34.46 -6.08 14.41
CA SER A 16 34.73 -6.86 15.62
C SER A 16 34.10 -6.25 16.87
N LEU A 17 34.13 -4.92 16.99
CA LEU A 17 33.46 -4.19 18.07
C LEU A 17 31.95 -4.31 17.98
N GLY A 18 31.35 -4.16 16.79
CA GLY A 18 29.93 -4.34 16.54
C GLY A 18 29.45 -5.72 16.95
N ILE A 19 30.15 -6.80 16.56
CA ILE A 19 29.86 -8.17 16.98
C ILE A 19 29.91 -8.31 18.51
N GLN A 20 30.92 -7.75 19.14
CA GLN A 20 31.09 -7.87 20.60
C GLN A 20 29.98 -7.14 21.37
N VAL A 21 29.62 -5.93 20.93
CA VAL A 21 28.56 -5.12 21.55
C VAL A 21 27.19 -5.78 21.34
N THR A 22 26.86 -6.17 20.10
CA THR A 22 25.59 -6.82 19.79
C THR A 22 25.41 -8.14 20.56
N LYS A 23 26.47 -8.95 20.65
CA LYS A 23 26.46 -10.17 21.47
C LYS A 23 26.18 -9.87 22.94
N SER A 24 26.79 -8.84 23.49
CA SER A 24 26.58 -8.45 24.89
C SER A 24 25.15 -7.97 25.14
N LEU A 25 24.53 -7.29 24.16
CA LEU A 25 23.13 -6.87 24.20
C LEU A 25 22.18 -8.07 24.07
N VAL A 26 22.44 -9.01 23.17
CA VAL A 26 21.68 -10.28 23.06
C VAL A 26 21.71 -11.02 24.40
N ASP A 27 22.88 -11.21 25.01
CA ASP A 27 23.02 -11.87 26.30
C ASP A 27 22.25 -11.15 27.41
N PHE A 28 22.22 -9.81 27.37
CA PHE A 28 21.49 -8.99 28.34
C PHE A 28 19.97 -9.10 28.17
N TYR A 29 19.44 -8.87 26.96
CA TYR A 29 17.99 -8.86 26.70
C TYR A 29 17.40 -10.28 26.72
N SER A 30 18.14 -11.30 26.33
CA SER A 30 17.70 -12.71 26.43
C SER A 30 17.33 -13.12 27.84
N ALA A 31 17.89 -12.49 28.86
CA ALA A 31 17.53 -12.74 30.27
C ALA A 31 16.11 -12.22 30.64
N TYR A 32 15.50 -11.40 29.79
CA TYR A 32 14.20 -10.75 30.02
C TYR A 32 13.19 -10.97 28.91
N LYS A 33 13.52 -11.74 27.85
CA LYS A 33 12.65 -11.92 26.65
C LYS A 33 11.25 -12.45 26.94
N ASP A 34 11.11 -13.21 28.02
CA ASP A 34 9.83 -13.83 28.40
C ASP A 34 8.91 -12.88 29.19
N GLN A 35 9.34 -11.65 29.47
CA GLN A 35 8.57 -10.71 30.31
C GLN A 35 7.59 -9.84 29.50
N THR A 36 7.93 -9.48 28.26
CA THR A 36 7.02 -8.73 27.37
C THR A 36 7.32 -9.03 25.89
N PRO A 37 6.29 -8.96 25.00
CA PRO A 37 6.48 -9.14 23.56
C PRO A 37 7.51 -8.18 22.94
N ALA A 38 7.58 -6.93 23.41
CA ALA A 38 8.54 -5.96 22.94
C ALA A 38 10.00 -6.37 23.22
N LEU A 39 10.28 -6.99 24.38
CA LEU A 39 11.63 -7.47 24.69
C LEU A 39 11.99 -8.72 23.89
N ALA A 40 11.04 -9.59 23.61
CA ALA A 40 11.24 -10.73 22.75
C ALA A 40 11.61 -10.27 21.31
N LYS A 41 10.92 -9.27 20.80
CA LYS A 41 11.17 -8.69 19.48
C LYS A 41 12.54 -8.01 19.39
N ILE A 42 12.93 -7.20 20.38
CA ILE A 42 14.26 -6.59 20.47
C ILE A 42 15.35 -7.68 20.52
N THR A 43 15.16 -8.73 21.30
CA THR A 43 16.13 -9.83 21.39
C THR A 43 16.30 -10.51 20.04
N LEU A 44 15.21 -10.81 19.35
CA LEU A 44 15.22 -11.42 18.01
C LEU A 44 15.92 -10.52 16.98
N ASN A 45 15.64 -9.22 16.98
CA ASN A 45 16.29 -8.27 16.10
C ASN A 45 17.80 -8.17 16.35
N LEU A 46 18.23 -8.22 17.61
CA LEU A 46 19.66 -8.26 17.98
C LEU A 46 20.34 -9.57 17.57
N GLU A 47 19.65 -10.71 17.70
CA GLU A 47 20.16 -12.03 17.25
C GLU A 47 20.36 -12.03 15.72
N ASN A 48 19.41 -11.49 14.97
CA ASN A 48 19.51 -11.34 13.53
C ASN A 48 20.65 -10.40 13.12
N LEU A 49 20.79 -9.24 13.78
CA LEU A 49 21.88 -8.30 13.55
C LEU A 49 23.25 -8.96 13.82
N LEU A 50 23.36 -9.74 14.89
CA LEU A 50 24.59 -10.49 15.22
C LEU A 50 24.94 -11.48 14.11
N GLY A 51 23.95 -12.20 13.55
CA GLY A 51 24.15 -13.12 12.45
C GLY A 51 24.68 -12.44 11.18
N ILE A 52 24.15 -11.26 10.85
CA ILE A 52 24.60 -10.45 9.70
C ILE A 52 26.04 -9.98 9.90
N LEU A 53 26.38 -9.41 11.06
CA LEU A 53 27.74 -8.95 11.37
C LEU A 53 28.75 -10.09 11.32
N GLN A 54 28.40 -11.28 11.82
CA GLN A 54 29.26 -12.47 11.73
C GLN A 54 29.45 -12.97 10.31
N SER A 55 28.42 -12.89 9.47
CA SER A 55 28.47 -13.25 8.05
C SER A 55 29.38 -12.31 7.27
N LEU A 56 29.30 -11.00 7.55
CA LEU A 56 30.20 -9.99 6.97
C LEU A 56 31.66 -10.20 7.40
N ASP A 57 31.93 -10.52 8.67
CA ASP A 57 33.29 -10.79 9.15
C ASP A 57 33.84 -12.09 8.55
N SER A 58 33.02 -13.11 8.37
CA SER A 58 33.40 -14.37 7.72
C SER A 58 33.72 -14.15 6.23
N ALA A 59 32.93 -13.35 5.52
CA ALA A 59 33.17 -12.98 4.13
C ALA A 59 34.50 -12.21 3.98
N ARG A 60 34.83 -11.34 4.93
CA ARG A 60 36.12 -10.62 4.99
C ARG A 60 37.31 -11.56 5.23
N GLN A 61 37.16 -12.49 6.18
CA GLN A 61 38.25 -13.43 6.55
C GLN A 61 38.59 -14.42 5.45
N ASN A 62 37.64 -14.72 4.56
CA ASN A 62 37.86 -15.61 3.41
C ASN A 62 38.71 -14.98 2.27
N GLY A 63 39.27 -13.79 2.50
CA GLY A 63 40.41 -13.27 1.71
C GLY A 63 40.04 -12.79 0.29
N GLN A 64 38.83 -12.29 0.05
CA GLN A 64 38.48 -11.68 -1.22
C GLN A 64 38.94 -10.20 -1.26
N PRO A 65 39.90 -9.82 -2.17
CA PRO A 65 40.50 -8.48 -2.21
C PRO A 65 39.48 -7.34 -2.43
N GLN A 66 38.28 -7.67 -2.87
CA GLN A 66 37.20 -6.74 -3.18
C GLN A 66 36.31 -6.40 -1.98
N THR A 67 36.35 -7.20 -0.92
CA THR A 67 35.55 -6.99 0.29
C THR A 67 36.03 -5.75 1.06
N ASP A 68 37.32 -5.46 1.05
CA ASP A 68 37.90 -4.28 1.75
C ASP A 68 37.52 -2.97 1.04
N SER A 69 37.39 -2.96 -0.29
CA SER A 69 36.97 -1.76 -1.02
C SER A 69 35.47 -1.47 -0.82
N LEU A 70 34.63 -2.48 -0.70
CA LEU A 70 33.22 -2.39 -0.45
C LEU A 70 32.91 -1.96 0.98
N LEU A 71 33.66 -2.50 1.93
CA LEU A 71 33.58 -2.09 3.33
C LEU A 71 34.07 -0.64 3.52
N GLN A 72 35.02 -0.15 2.70
CA GLN A 72 35.41 1.26 2.67
C GLN A 72 34.30 2.16 2.05
N GLU A 73 33.49 1.66 1.11
CA GLU A 73 32.37 2.39 0.57
C GLU A 73 31.19 2.44 1.55
N ILE A 74 30.93 1.34 2.27
CA ILE A 74 29.98 1.30 3.40
C ILE A 74 30.41 2.26 4.51
N ASP A 75 31.71 2.39 4.78
CA ASP A 75 32.27 3.36 5.72
C ASP A 75 32.02 4.83 5.26
N LYS A 76 32.15 5.10 3.96
CA LYS A 76 31.81 6.41 3.39
C LYS A 76 30.30 6.74 3.43
N ALA A 77 29.43 5.75 3.49
CA ALA A 77 27.99 5.92 3.58
C ALA A 77 27.47 6.20 5.00
N ALA A 78 28.35 6.57 5.94
CA ALA A 78 28.05 6.88 7.35
C ALA A 78 27.48 5.73 8.21
N ILE A 79 27.18 4.56 7.66
CA ILE A 79 26.61 3.41 8.39
C ILE A 79 27.55 2.95 9.53
N ILE A 80 28.85 3.00 9.31
CA ILE A 80 29.86 2.60 10.31
C ILE A 80 30.05 3.68 11.39
N GLU A 81 29.89 4.95 11.03
CA GLU A 81 29.89 6.05 12.01
C GLU A 81 28.64 6.00 12.91
N GLU A 82 27.50 5.69 12.36
CA GLU A 82 26.25 5.50 13.08
C GLU A 82 26.33 4.30 14.04
N LEU A 83 26.87 3.16 13.61
CA LEU A 83 27.20 2.03 14.47
C LEU A 83 28.19 2.42 15.58
N ARG A 84 29.16 3.27 15.27
CA ARG A 84 30.13 3.79 16.25
C ARG A 84 29.45 4.67 17.29
N ASP A 85 28.58 5.57 16.87
CA ASP A 85 27.87 6.50 17.74
C ASP A 85 26.87 5.77 18.64
N GLU A 86 26.14 4.82 18.12
CA GLU A 86 25.26 3.97 18.91
C GLU A 86 26.04 3.09 19.88
N CYS A 87 27.13 2.44 19.46
CA CYS A 87 28.01 1.72 20.36
C CYS A 87 28.58 2.61 21.46
N GLN A 88 28.88 3.89 21.18
CA GLN A 88 29.35 4.84 22.20
C GLN A 88 28.25 5.25 23.17
N LYS A 89 27.03 5.46 22.71
CA LYS A 89 25.85 5.71 23.56
C LYS A 89 25.63 4.53 24.51
N PHE A 90 25.64 3.30 23.99
CA PHE A 90 25.49 2.09 24.79
C PHE A 90 26.64 1.86 25.77
N GLN A 91 27.90 2.17 25.42
CA GLN A 91 29.01 2.10 26.37
C GLN A 91 28.94 3.15 27.47
N LYS A 92 28.43 4.35 27.22
CA LYS A 92 28.21 5.37 28.24
C LYS A 92 27.11 4.96 29.23
N ASP A 93 26.05 4.32 28.72
CA ASP A 93 24.94 3.84 29.56
C ASP A 93 25.27 2.54 30.28
N THR A 94 26.28 1.79 29.83
CA THR A 94 26.73 0.51 30.40
C THR A 94 28.06 0.56 31.19
N ALA A 95 28.57 1.74 31.57
CA ALA A 95 29.75 1.91 32.40
C ALA A 95 29.70 1.10 33.73
N PRO A 96 30.76 0.81 34.44
CA PRO A 96 31.00 -0.38 35.32
C PRO A 96 29.99 -0.76 36.39
N SER A 97 28.85 -0.10 36.43
CA SER A 97 27.72 -0.45 37.32
C SER A 97 26.82 -1.62 36.83
N LEU A 98 27.03 -2.17 35.61
CA LEU A 98 26.10 -3.18 35.07
C LEU A 98 26.14 -4.50 35.84
N LYS A 99 27.32 -4.96 36.29
CA LYS A 99 27.42 -6.17 37.14
C LYS A 99 26.73 -5.96 38.49
N ASP A 100 26.83 -4.77 39.06
CA ASP A 100 26.21 -4.41 40.33
C ASP A 100 24.69 -4.19 40.17
N ARG A 101 24.23 -3.62 39.05
CA ARG A 101 22.80 -3.45 38.73
C ARG A 101 22.11 -4.77 38.40
N ILE A 102 22.76 -5.71 37.72
CA ILE A 102 22.22 -7.05 37.45
C ILE A 102 21.99 -7.83 38.75
N GLN A 103 22.90 -7.66 39.74
CA GLN A 103 22.75 -8.30 41.06
C GLN A 103 21.63 -7.66 41.90
N VAL A 104 21.39 -6.36 41.74
CA VAL A 104 20.32 -5.59 42.39
C VAL A 104 18.97 -5.82 41.67
N ALA A 105 18.93 -5.92 40.35
CA ALA A 105 17.71 -6.18 39.56
C ALA A 105 17.17 -7.60 39.83
N ARG A 106 18.02 -8.59 40.09
CA ARG A 106 17.56 -9.93 40.57
C ARG A 106 16.84 -9.90 41.91
N ARG A 107 16.96 -8.78 42.67
CA ARG A 107 16.32 -8.62 44.00
C ARG A 107 15.08 -7.74 44.00
N ARG A 108 14.76 -7.01 42.88
CA ARG A 108 13.57 -6.16 42.79
C ARG A 108 12.87 -6.42 41.45
N ALA A 109 11.73 -7.11 41.52
CA ALA A 109 10.82 -7.39 40.44
C ALA A 109 10.08 -6.12 39.93
N THR A 110 10.79 -5.06 39.58
CA THR A 110 10.20 -3.86 38.97
C THR A 110 11.02 -3.46 37.74
N TYR A 111 10.34 -3.46 36.64
CA TYR A 111 10.78 -3.22 35.31
C TYR A 111 11.54 -1.88 35.15
N PRO A 112 12.80 -1.83 34.72
CA PRO A 112 13.61 -0.60 34.72
C PRO A 112 13.53 0.25 33.45
N PHE A 113 12.79 -0.20 32.38
CA PHE A 113 12.81 0.49 31.08
C PHE A 113 11.53 1.25 30.80
N ARG A 114 11.63 2.50 30.33
CA ARG A 114 10.51 3.27 29.82
C ARG A 114 10.12 2.73 28.43
N LYS A 115 8.80 2.61 28.14
CA LYS A 115 8.26 2.13 26.86
C LYS A 115 8.85 2.91 25.67
N SER A 116 9.03 4.22 25.80
CA SER A 116 9.63 5.08 24.76
C SER A 116 11.11 4.78 24.48
N THR A 117 11.86 4.32 25.48
CA THR A 117 13.28 3.97 25.30
C THR A 117 13.43 2.62 24.59
N LEU A 118 12.52 1.66 24.86
CA LEU A 118 12.51 0.36 24.20
C LEU A 118 12.06 0.49 22.74
N GLN A 119 11.07 1.33 22.47
CA GLN A 119 10.58 1.56 21.12
C GLN A 119 11.65 2.22 20.25
N LYS A 120 12.34 3.23 20.76
CA LYS A 120 13.46 3.87 20.05
C LYS A 120 14.61 2.91 19.80
N LEU A 121 14.94 2.05 20.76
CA LEU A 121 15.98 1.03 20.62
C LEU A 121 15.59 -0.02 19.55
N GLU A 122 14.33 -0.39 19.46
CA GLU A 122 13.82 -1.31 18.45
C GLU A 122 13.93 -0.70 17.05
N GLU A 123 13.59 0.57 16.89
CA GLU A 123 13.72 1.34 15.65
C GLU A 123 15.19 1.41 15.21
N ASP A 124 16.10 1.84 16.10
CA ASP A 124 17.54 1.98 15.82
C ASP A 124 18.20 0.61 15.45
N ILE A 125 17.82 -0.48 16.11
CA ILE A 125 18.32 -1.84 15.79
C ILE A 125 17.77 -2.34 14.46
N GLY A 126 16.49 -2.05 14.17
CA GLY A 126 15.83 -2.39 12.91
C GLY A 126 16.58 -1.77 11.73
N GLU A 127 16.88 -0.51 11.82
CA GLU A 127 17.57 0.28 10.81
C GLU A 127 18.98 -0.24 10.50
N ILE A 128 19.77 -0.49 11.54
CA ILE A 128 21.14 -1.03 11.40
C ILE A 128 21.09 -2.44 10.78
N ARG A 129 20.14 -3.29 11.18
CA ARG A 129 19.97 -4.64 10.64
C ARG A 129 19.67 -4.62 9.16
N GLU A 130 18.74 -3.78 8.70
CA GLU A 130 18.36 -3.67 7.29
C GLU A 130 19.55 -3.24 6.43
N ASN A 131 20.25 -2.19 6.82
CA ASN A 131 21.40 -1.67 6.11
C ASN A 131 22.52 -2.71 5.96
N LEU A 132 22.79 -3.49 7.01
CA LEU A 132 23.81 -4.53 6.98
C LEU A 132 23.39 -5.79 6.24
N SER A 133 22.10 -6.19 6.32
CA SER A 133 21.54 -7.30 5.55
C SER A 133 21.65 -7.05 4.07
N LEU A 134 21.43 -5.84 3.69
CA LEU A 134 21.51 -5.32 2.34
C LEU A 134 22.96 -5.38 1.81
N ALA A 135 23.93 -4.92 2.61
CA ALA A 135 25.34 -5.03 2.28
C ALA A 135 25.80 -6.49 2.11
N LEU A 136 25.24 -7.41 2.88
CA LEU A 136 25.51 -8.85 2.77
C LEU A 136 24.94 -9.43 1.48
N ASN A 137 23.70 -9.07 1.09
CA ASN A 137 23.07 -9.50 -0.15
C ASN A 137 23.88 -9.05 -1.36
N VAL A 138 24.36 -7.80 -1.37
CA VAL A 138 25.23 -7.29 -2.43
C VAL A 138 26.55 -8.08 -2.53
N LEU A 139 27.14 -8.47 -1.39
CA LEU A 139 28.33 -9.33 -1.37
C LEU A 139 28.06 -10.73 -1.94
N GLN A 140 26.88 -11.29 -1.70
CA GLN A 140 26.49 -12.61 -2.20
C GLN A 140 26.20 -12.58 -3.71
N VAL A 141 25.53 -11.55 -4.21
CA VAL A 141 25.25 -11.36 -5.65
C VAL A 141 26.55 -11.12 -6.45
N ARG A 142 27.48 -10.32 -5.92
CA ARG A 142 28.83 -10.11 -6.52
C ARG A 142 29.61 -11.41 -6.71
N ASN A 143 29.39 -12.39 -5.86
CA ASN A 143 30.05 -13.71 -5.99
C ASN A 143 29.47 -14.57 -7.11
N GLN A 144 28.25 -14.26 -7.60
CA GLN A 144 27.54 -15.02 -8.64
C GLN A 144 27.59 -14.34 -10.02
N THR A 145 27.70 -13.01 -10.09
CA THR A 145 27.68 -12.21 -11.32
C THR A 145 28.89 -11.26 -11.39
N GLY A 146 29.43 -11.01 -12.56
CA GLY A 146 30.65 -10.19 -12.75
C GLY A 146 30.53 -8.72 -12.27
N LEU A 147 31.66 -8.08 -12.06
CA LEU A 147 31.96 -6.85 -11.32
C LEU A 147 31.10 -5.57 -11.61
N GLU A 148 30.43 -5.47 -12.76
CA GLU A 148 29.75 -4.22 -13.13
C GLU A 148 28.29 -4.11 -12.64
N ASP A 149 27.59 -5.22 -12.48
CA ASP A 149 26.17 -5.23 -12.08
C ASP A 149 25.98 -4.95 -10.58
N GLY A 150 26.92 -5.36 -9.72
CA GLY A 150 26.84 -5.16 -8.26
C GLY A 150 26.96 -3.70 -7.79
N ILE A 151 27.50 -2.78 -8.63
CA ILE A 151 27.60 -1.35 -8.26
C ILE A 151 26.26 -0.63 -8.46
N SER A 152 25.45 -1.06 -9.43
CA SER A 152 24.13 -0.49 -9.68
C SER A 152 23.15 -0.84 -8.55
N GLU A 153 23.18 -2.07 -8.06
CA GLU A 153 22.35 -2.51 -6.91
C GLU A 153 22.71 -1.77 -5.62
N LEU A 154 24.00 -1.58 -5.37
CA LEU A 154 24.49 -0.80 -4.21
C LEU A 154 23.97 0.63 -4.18
N LYS A 155 23.78 1.26 -5.34
CA LYS A 155 23.31 2.64 -5.42
C LYS A 155 21.84 2.79 -5.14
N VAL A 156 20.98 1.93 -5.69
CA VAL A 156 19.56 1.90 -5.37
C VAL A 156 19.38 1.65 -3.87
N LEU A 157 20.29 0.91 -3.27
CA LEU A 157 20.35 0.60 -1.85
C LEU A 157 20.80 1.77 -0.97
N VAL A 158 21.82 2.52 -1.40
CA VAL A 158 22.27 3.76 -0.72
C VAL A 158 21.20 4.85 -0.81
N GLU A 159 20.42 4.86 -1.88
CA GLU A 159 19.32 5.80 -2.04
C GLU A 159 18.11 5.44 -1.20
N ARG A 160 17.81 4.14 -1.02
CA ARG A 160 16.84 3.66 -0.03
C ARG A 160 17.27 4.07 1.38
N THR A 161 18.58 4.05 1.67
CA THR A 161 19.16 4.51 2.94
C THR A 161 19.03 6.03 3.12
N ASN A 162 19.15 6.81 2.04
CA ASN A 162 18.99 8.27 2.13
C ASN A 162 17.53 8.70 2.44
N THR A 163 16.53 7.91 2.09
CA THR A 163 15.14 8.18 2.53
C THR A 163 14.95 8.00 4.04
N MET A 164 15.87 7.34 4.72
CA MET A 164 15.85 7.15 6.18
C MET A 164 16.16 8.43 6.99
N HIS A 165 16.71 9.48 6.38
CA HIS A 165 16.82 10.80 7.04
C HIS A 165 15.48 11.49 7.27
N ILE A 166 14.38 10.97 6.69
CA ILE A 166 13.01 11.44 6.91
C ILE A 166 12.39 10.57 8.00
N SER A 167 11.88 11.20 9.07
CA SER A 167 11.30 10.48 10.20
C SER A 167 10.18 9.53 9.77
N ALA A 168 10.05 8.41 10.48
CA ALA A 168 8.99 7.42 10.24
C ALA A 168 7.60 8.08 10.25
N THR A 169 7.35 9.00 11.17
CA THR A 169 6.09 9.75 11.26
C THR A 169 5.72 10.47 9.96
N ILE A 170 6.67 11.09 9.28
CA ILE A 170 6.42 11.78 8.00
C ILE A 170 6.24 10.78 6.87
N ARG A 171 7.03 9.70 6.84
CA ARG A 171 6.90 8.64 5.82
C ARG A 171 5.53 7.96 5.91
N ASP A 172 5.13 7.56 7.12
CA ASP A 172 3.85 6.89 7.38
C ASP A 172 2.66 7.79 7.04
N TRP A 173 2.75 9.09 7.37
CA TRP A 173 1.72 10.06 7.00
C TRP A 173 1.64 10.29 5.50
N LEU A 174 2.80 10.43 4.82
CA LEU A 174 2.83 10.70 3.37
C LEU A 174 2.35 9.50 2.56
N MET A 175 2.48 8.26 3.09
CA MET A 175 2.10 7.01 2.42
C MET A 175 2.58 6.97 0.96
N ALA A 176 3.84 7.36 0.73
CA ALA A 176 4.40 7.44 -0.61
C ALA A 176 4.62 6.03 -1.18
N PRO A 177 4.15 5.73 -2.42
CA PRO A 177 4.39 4.44 -3.05
C PRO A 177 5.89 4.17 -3.26
N ASP A 178 6.32 2.95 -2.99
CA ASP A 178 7.71 2.54 -3.28
C ASP A 178 7.90 2.24 -4.78
N ALA A 179 8.63 3.10 -5.45
CA ALA A 179 8.98 2.94 -6.87
C ALA A 179 10.19 2.00 -7.09
N THR A 180 10.96 1.69 -6.03
CA THR A 180 12.21 0.91 -6.14
C THR A 180 11.93 -0.55 -6.46
N LEU A 181 10.82 -1.11 -6.00
CA LEU A 181 10.41 -2.50 -6.29
C LEU A 181 10.26 -2.73 -7.80
N ASN A 182 9.57 -1.82 -8.50
CA ASN A 182 9.38 -1.90 -9.94
C ASN A 182 10.70 -1.68 -10.69
N HIS A 183 11.55 -0.77 -10.21
CA HIS A 183 12.87 -0.51 -10.76
C HIS A 183 13.76 -1.75 -10.68
N ASN A 184 13.84 -2.39 -9.53
CA ASN A 184 14.64 -3.60 -9.33
C ASN A 184 14.15 -4.74 -10.24
N ALA A 185 12.84 -4.97 -10.31
CA ALA A 185 12.26 -5.97 -11.21
C ALA A 185 12.57 -5.70 -12.69
N ALA A 186 12.60 -4.44 -13.11
CA ALA A 186 12.97 -4.06 -14.47
C ALA A 186 14.48 -4.29 -14.73
N CYS A 187 15.33 -4.00 -13.74
CA CYS A 187 16.78 -4.26 -13.80
C CYS A 187 17.07 -5.77 -13.90
N GLU A 188 16.39 -6.62 -13.15
CA GLU A 188 16.53 -8.08 -13.21
C GLU A 188 16.17 -8.66 -14.58
N LYS A 189 15.14 -8.09 -15.23
CA LYS A 189 14.72 -8.48 -16.59
C LYS A 189 15.67 -7.98 -17.68
N ARG A 190 16.60 -7.06 -17.34
CA ARG A 190 17.53 -6.50 -18.32
C ARG A 190 18.60 -7.49 -18.75
N HIS A 191 18.73 -7.67 -20.05
CA HIS A 191 19.78 -8.45 -20.65
C HIS A 191 21.09 -7.65 -20.79
N ARG A 192 22.22 -8.32 -20.61
CA ARG A 192 23.55 -7.70 -20.83
C ARG A 192 23.61 -7.09 -22.22
N ASN A 193 24.10 -5.87 -22.32
CA ASN A 193 24.28 -5.10 -23.54
C ASN A 193 23.00 -4.71 -24.30
N THR A 194 21.81 -4.87 -23.71
CA THR A 194 20.57 -4.34 -24.29
C THR A 194 20.24 -2.95 -23.71
N GLY A 195 19.58 -2.09 -24.51
CA GLY A 195 19.18 -0.75 -24.12
C GLY A 195 20.31 0.30 -24.13
N LEU A 196 21.54 -0.10 -24.42
CA LEU A 196 22.68 0.82 -24.45
C LEU A 196 22.60 1.84 -25.58
N TRP A 197 21.90 1.52 -26.66
CA TRP A 197 21.65 2.43 -27.77
C TRP A 197 20.93 3.69 -27.32
N LEU A 198 19.95 3.57 -26.38
CA LEU A 198 19.22 4.70 -25.84
C LEU A 198 20.17 5.63 -25.08
N VAL A 199 20.84 5.11 -24.05
CA VAL A 199 21.66 5.91 -23.14
C VAL A 199 22.95 6.47 -23.77
N ASN A 200 23.42 5.86 -24.86
CA ASN A 200 24.54 6.36 -25.68
C ASN A 200 24.06 7.19 -26.87
N GLY A 201 22.74 7.22 -27.15
CA GLY A 201 22.14 7.96 -28.26
C GLY A 201 22.16 9.49 -28.02
N GLN A 202 22.25 10.26 -29.10
CA GLN A 202 22.36 11.73 -29.04
C GLN A 202 21.15 12.36 -28.34
N GLN A 203 19.93 11.82 -28.52
CA GLN A 203 18.71 12.37 -27.90
C GLN A 203 18.78 12.29 -26.37
N PHE A 204 19.21 11.14 -25.82
CA PHE A 204 19.37 10.98 -24.36
C PHE A 204 20.51 11.85 -23.83
N GLN A 205 21.64 11.95 -24.57
CA GLN A 205 22.77 12.81 -24.18
C GLN A 205 22.36 14.29 -24.19
N ASN A 206 21.56 14.71 -25.16
CA ASN A 206 21.00 16.06 -25.19
C ASN A 206 20.04 16.28 -24.01
N TRP A 207 19.17 15.33 -23.73
CA TRP A 207 18.25 15.39 -22.60
C TRP A 207 18.97 15.58 -21.27
N LEU A 208 20.14 14.96 -21.06
CA LEU A 208 20.94 15.11 -19.85
C LEU A 208 21.52 16.54 -19.65
N VAL A 209 21.71 17.32 -20.70
CA VAL A 209 22.46 18.59 -20.63
C VAL A 209 21.66 19.82 -21.10
N GLU A 210 20.63 19.64 -21.91
CA GLU A 210 19.80 20.73 -22.41
C GLU A 210 18.88 21.25 -21.30
N ARG A 211 18.69 22.56 -21.22
CA ARG A 211 17.85 23.19 -20.21
C ARG A 211 16.36 22.88 -20.47
N ASN A 212 15.59 22.66 -19.42
CA ASN A 212 14.16 22.34 -19.46
C ASN A 212 13.88 21.25 -20.50
N SER A 213 14.65 20.15 -20.42
CA SER A 213 14.61 19.09 -21.43
C SER A 213 13.49 18.09 -21.17
N PHE A 214 12.86 17.65 -22.24
CA PHE A 214 11.84 16.62 -22.22
C PHE A 214 12.23 15.48 -23.16
N LEU A 215 11.91 14.22 -22.80
CA LEU A 215 12.14 13.06 -23.64
C LEU A 215 11.00 12.06 -23.47
N TRP A 216 10.36 11.68 -24.56
CA TRP A 216 9.29 10.69 -24.56
C TRP A 216 9.71 9.42 -25.30
N ILE A 217 9.70 8.28 -24.58
CA ILE A 217 9.97 6.95 -25.14
C ILE A 217 8.62 6.26 -25.33
N ASN A 218 8.22 5.99 -26.57
CA ASN A 218 6.93 5.38 -26.84
C ASN A 218 7.03 4.05 -27.58
N GLY A 219 6.10 3.14 -27.29
CA GLY A 219 6.09 1.85 -27.96
C GLY A 219 5.00 0.90 -27.47
N PHE A 220 4.83 -0.19 -28.16
CA PHE A 220 3.81 -1.20 -27.89
C PHE A 220 4.00 -1.91 -26.54
N ALA A 221 2.97 -2.65 -26.11
CA ALA A 221 3.08 -3.55 -24.96
C ALA A 221 4.18 -4.61 -25.21
N GLY A 222 5.01 -4.86 -24.19
CA GLY A 222 6.05 -5.87 -24.24
C GLY A 222 7.27 -5.56 -25.11
N CYS A 223 7.45 -4.31 -25.55
CA CYS A 223 8.64 -3.89 -26.31
C CYS A 223 9.85 -3.53 -25.43
N GLY A 224 9.74 -3.55 -24.09
CA GLY A 224 10.86 -3.33 -23.16
C GLY A 224 10.99 -1.90 -22.62
N LYS A 225 9.94 -1.05 -22.65
CA LYS A 225 9.97 0.35 -22.15
C LYS A 225 10.50 0.45 -20.73
N SER A 226 9.98 -0.35 -19.80
CA SER A 226 10.37 -0.30 -18.39
C SER A 226 11.82 -0.73 -18.17
N VAL A 227 12.32 -1.68 -18.97
CA VAL A 227 13.74 -2.08 -18.95
C VAL A 227 14.62 -0.94 -19.46
N LEU A 228 14.20 -0.22 -20.50
CA LEU A 228 14.91 0.97 -20.97
C LEU A 228 14.85 2.13 -19.96
N CYS A 229 13.69 2.35 -19.34
CA CYS A 229 13.55 3.35 -18.29
C CYS A 229 14.51 3.05 -17.12
N SER A 230 14.58 1.78 -16.67
CA SER A 230 15.55 1.39 -15.63
C SER A 230 16.99 1.65 -16.05
N THR A 231 17.32 1.41 -17.33
CA THR A 231 18.66 1.70 -17.90
C THR A 231 18.94 3.21 -17.91
N ALA A 232 17.94 4.03 -18.27
CA ALA A 232 18.03 5.48 -18.25
C ALA A 232 18.22 6.01 -16.82
N ILE A 233 17.47 5.49 -15.84
CA ILE A 233 17.60 5.82 -14.42
C ILE A 233 19.02 5.54 -13.95
N GLU A 234 19.52 4.32 -14.14
CA GLU A 234 20.89 3.97 -13.73
C GLU A 234 21.95 4.82 -14.40
N ARG A 235 21.77 5.13 -15.69
CA ARG A 235 22.71 5.99 -16.41
C ARG A 235 22.72 7.40 -15.85
N THR A 236 21.55 7.96 -15.56
CA THR A 236 21.42 9.29 -14.96
C THR A 236 22.11 9.34 -13.60
N PHE A 237 21.91 8.33 -12.75
CA PHE A 237 22.61 8.24 -11.47
C PHE A 237 24.12 8.19 -11.66
N ARG A 238 24.65 7.36 -12.55
CA ARG A 238 26.10 7.27 -12.81
C ARG A 238 26.73 8.59 -13.27
N GLU A 239 26.06 9.31 -14.17
CA GLU A 239 26.55 10.57 -14.70
C GLU A 239 26.54 11.69 -13.66
N ARG A 240 25.63 11.63 -12.67
CA ARG A 240 25.32 12.71 -11.73
C ARG A 240 25.74 12.43 -10.29
N GLN A 241 26.21 11.23 -9.95
CA GLN A 241 26.52 10.78 -8.58
C GLN A 241 27.55 11.63 -7.81
N TYR A 242 28.38 12.36 -8.51
CA TYR A 242 29.41 13.21 -7.88
C TYR A 242 28.98 14.68 -7.74
N GLN A 243 27.72 15.00 -8.04
CA GLN A 243 27.16 16.34 -7.96
C GLN A 243 26.10 16.40 -6.86
N PRO A 244 26.45 16.75 -5.62
CA PRO A 244 25.53 16.68 -4.46
C PRO A 244 24.34 17.65 -4.57
N SER A 245 24.36 18.57 -5.54
CA SER A 245 23.28 19.52 -5.79
C SER A 245 22.28 19.05 -6.85
N VAL A 246 22.37 17.82 -7.35
CA VAL A 246 21.49 17.25 -8.37
C VAL A 246 20.46 16.33 -7.72
N GLY A 247 19.18 16.56 -8.00
CA GLY A 247 18.08 15.71 -7.57
C GLY A 247 17.68 14.70 -8.65
N ILE A 248 17.40 13.44 -8.27
CA ILE A 248 16.88 12.41 -9.20
C ILE A 248 15.68 11.76 -8.55
N GLY A 249 14.53 11.82 -9.22
CA GLY A 249 13.30 11.17 -8.81
C GLY A 249 12.74 10.29 -9.94
N PHE A 250 12.17 9.15 -9.58
CA PHE A 250 11.54 8.27 -10.56
C PHE A 250 10.26 7.64 -10.04
N PHE A 251 9.38 7.28 -10.96
CA PHE A 251 8.12 6.64 -10.62
C PHE A 251 7.71 5.65 -11.72
N TYR A 252 7.10 4.55 -11.31
CA TYR A 252 6.55 3.53 -12.19
C TYR A 252 5.04 3.47 -11.98
N PHE A 253 4.27 3.85 -12.98
CA PHE A 253 2.84 3.59 -12.96
C PHE A 253 2.61 2.08 -13.02
N SER A 254 1.57 1.61 -12.36
CA SER A 254 1.23 0.20 -12.34
C SER A 254 -0.27 0.01 -12.30
N PHE A 255 -0.76 -0.75 -13.24
CA PHE A 255 -2.18 -1.06 -13.34
C PHE A 255 -2.69 -1.96 -12.19
N THR A 256 -1.80 -2.73 -11.58
CA THR A 256 -2.11 -3.68 -10.49
C THR A 256 -1.95 -3.11 -9.09
N ASP A 257 -1.36 -1.92 -8.95
CA ASP A 257 -1.08 -1.29 -7.65
C ASP A 257 -1.87 0.02 -7.54
N GLU A 258 -2.91 0.05 -6.71
CA GLU A 258 -3.81 1.19 -6.58
C GLU A 258 -3.07 2.48 -6.18
N SER A 259 -2.03 2.37 -5.36
CA SER A 259 -1.22 3.50 -4.93
C SER A 259 -0.38 4.12 -6.06
N LYS A 260 -0.23 3.41 -7.20
CA LYS A 260 0.60 3.81 -8.35
C LYS A 260 -0.21 4.16 -9.60
N LYS A 261 -1.50 4.42 -9.46
CA LYS A 261 -2.41 4.69 -10.59
C LYS A 261 -2.68 6.17 -10.83
N ASP A 262 -2.40 7.04 -9.87
CA ASP A 262 -2.86 8.42 -9.89
C ASP A 262 -1.74 9.47 -9.67
N ALA A 263 -2.10 10.72 -9.87
CA ALA A 263 -1.20 11.86 -9.70
C ALA A 263 -0.72 12.03 -8.25
N SER A 264 -1.57 11.73 -7.26
CA SER A 264 -1.22 11.86 -5.85
C SER A 264 -0.12 10.88 -5.46
N GLY A 265 -0.21 9.60 -5.87
CA GLY A 265 0.81 8.59 -5.65
C GLY A 265 2.15 8.98 -6.29
N MET A 266 2.12 9.41 -7.56
CA MET A 266 3.31 9.89 -8.26
C MET A 266 3.98 11.05 -7.53
N LEU A 267 3.22 12.08 -7.17
CA LEU A 267 3.77 13.29 -6.53
C LEU A 267 4.33 13.00 -5.14
N ARG A 268 3.67 12.15 -4.34
CA ARG A 268 4.15 11.73 -3.01
C ARG A 268 5.47 10.96 -3.11
N ALA A 269 5.59 10.04 -4.08
CA ALA A 269 6.81 9.28 -4.30
C ALA A 269 7.98 10.19 -4.71
N LEU A 270 7.76 11.12 -5.66
CA LEU A 270 8.77 12.07 -6.09
C LEU A 270 9.19 13.03 -4.97
N LEU A 271 8.22 13.54 -4.20
CA LEU A 271 8.50 14.42 -3.05
C LEU A 271 9.36 13.72 -2.00
N LEU A 272 9.02 12.47 -1.64
CA LEU A 272 9.78 11.72 -0.66
C LEU A 272 11.23 11.49 -1.13
N GLN A 273 11.40 11.03 -2.39
CA GLN A 273 12.73 10.78 -2.96
C GLN A 273 13.59 12.04 -3.05
N LEU A 274 13.04 13.14 -3.56
CA LEU A 274 13.80 14.39 -3.72
C LEU A 274 14.07 15.06 -2.36
N SER A 275 13.11 15.09 -1.44
CA SER A 275 13.32 15.66 -0.10
C SER A 275 14.40 14.88 0.67
N ALA A 276 14.48 13.57 0.49
CA ALA A 276 15.51 12.74 1.12
C ALA A 276 16.94 13.04 0.60
N GLN A 277 17.07 13.59 -0.62
CA GLN A 277 18.36 13.97 -1.22
C GLN A 277 18.82 15.38 -0.82
N LEU A 278 18.00 16.14 -0.08
CA LEU A 278 18.32 17.50 0.38
C LEU A 278 18.70 17.53 1.86
N GLU A 279 19.78 18.21 2.17
CA GLU A 279 20.09 18.53 3.57
C GLU A 279 18.98 19.41 4.17
N GLY A 280 18.26 18.87 5.17
CA GLY A 280 17.12 19.55 5.78
C GLY A 280 15.80 19.46 4.99
N GLY A 281 15.69 18.61 3.97
CA GLY A 281 14.49 18.41 3.16
C GLY A 281 13.28 17.89 3.95
N GLU A 282 13.50 17.24 5.10
CA GLU A 282 12.43 16.86 6.03
C GLU A 282 11.63 18.06 6.55
N LYS A 283 12.23 19.24 6.69
CA LYS A 283 11.53 20.42 7.19
C LYS A 283 10.37 20.85 6.29
N ASP A 284 10.54 20.74 4.98
CA ASP A 284 9.49 21.08 4.01
C ASP A 284 8.32 20.10 4.13
N LEU A 285 8.64 18.82 4.29
CA LEU A 285 7.61 17.79 4.51
C LEU A 285 6.92 17.96 5.86
N GLN A 286 7.64 18.39 6.91
CA GLN A 286 7.05 18.71 8.21
C GLN A 286 6.10 19.92 8.14
N GLU A 287 6.41 20.92 7.31
CA GLU A 287 5.51 22.05 7.08
C GLU A 287 4.24 21.60 6.36
N LEU A 288 4.38 20.77 5.33
CA LEU A 288 3.24 20.18 4.63
C LEU A 288 2.40 19.31 5.56
N HIS A 289 3.04 18.50 6.43
CA HIS A 289 2.36 17.69 7.43
C HIS A 289 1.58 18.53 8.44
N LYS A 290 2.11 19.67 8.89
CA LYS A 290 1.40 20.56 9.80
C LYS A 290 0.11 21.14 9.21
N LEU A 291 0.10 21.38 7.88
CA LEU A 291 -1.08 21.90 7.17
C LEU A 291 -2.13 20.81 6.91
N TYR A 292 -1.70 19.56 6.71
CA TYR A 292 -2.56 18.45 6.30
C TYR A 292 -2.41 17.21 7.19
N ASN A 293 -2.33 17.42 8.52
CA ASN A 293 -2.02 16.36 9.50
C ASN A 293 -3.09 15.24 9.62
N SER A 294 -4.31 15.49 9.15
CA SER A 294 -5.45 14.56 9.27
C SER A 294 -5.82 13.86 7.95
N GLY A 295 -5.02 14.01 6.90
CA GLY A 295 -5.34 13.39 5.60
C GLY A 295 -4.24 13.55 4.56
N THR A 296 -4.49 13.01 3.37
CA THR A 296 -3.59 13.15 2.23
C THR A 296 -3.66 14.57 1.67
N PRO A 297 -2.53 15.26 1.43
CA PRO A 297 -2.53 16.59 0.82
C PRO A 297 -3.17 16.59 -0.57
N PRO A 298 -3.93 17.62 -0.94
CA PRO A 298 -4.49 17.74 -2.29
C PRO A 298 -3.37 17.88 -3.34
N VAL A 299 -3.67 17.46 -4.58
CA VAL A 299 -2.70 17.43 -5.70
C VAL A 299 -2.00 18.77 -5.92
N ASP A 300 -2.71 19.88 -5.82
CA ASP A 300 -2.11 21.22 -6.01
C ASP A 300 -1.13 21.58 -4.89
N ALA A 301 -1.36 21.13 -3.64
CA ALA A 301 -0.42 21.33 -2.55
C ALA A 301 0.85 20.47 -2.75
N LEU A 302 0.70 19.23 -3.21
CA LEU A 302 1.82 18.35 -3.58
C LEU A 302 2.63 18.93 -4.74
N LEU A 303 1.99 19.45 -5.78
CA LEU A 303 2.65 20.13 -6.92
C LEU A 303 3.45 21.35 -6.46
N ASN A 304 2.87 22.19 -5.60
CA ASN A 304 3.56 23.37 -5.06
C ASN A 304 4.79 22.97 -4.23
N SER A 305 4.65 21.97 -3.36
CA SER A 305 5.79 21.44 -2.57
C SER A 305 6.86 20.85 -3.48
N LEU A 306 6.48 20.08 -4.51
CA LEU A 306 7.41 19.50 -5.47
C LEU A 306 8.19 20.60 -6.21
N ARG A 307 7.51 21.64 -6.68
CA ARG A 307 8.15 22.78 -7.34
C ARG A 307 9.18 23.46 -6.43
N GLN A 308 8.81 23.70 -5.17
CA GLN A 308 9.73 24.31 -4.19
C GLN A 308 10.95 23.42 -3.94
N THR A 309 10.74 22.10 -3.85
CA THR A 309 11.81 21.12 -3.65
C THR A 309 12.76 21.09 -4.84
N ILE A 310 12.23 21.05 -6.08
CA ILE A 310 13.01 21.09 -7.32
C ILE A 310 13.88 22.35 -7.40
N CYS A 311 13.34 23.51 -7.02
CA CYS A 311 14.08 24.78 -7.07
C CYS A 311 15.30 24.84 -6.12
N LYS A 312 15.46 23.86 -5.22
CA LYS A 312 16.62 23.77 -4.32
C LYS A 312 17.80 23.03 -4.93
N PHE A 313 17.60 22.32 -6.03
CA PHE A 313 18.64 21.62 -6.77
C PHE A 313 19.22 22.48 -7.89
N SER A 314 20.47 22.20 -8.27
CA SER A 314 21.07 22.80 -9.48
C SER A 314 20.47 22.22 -10.76
N ASP A 315 20.16 20.94 -10.76
CA ASP A 315 19.44 20.19 -11.79
C ASP A 315 18.58 19.11 -11.15
N THR A 316 17.43 18.82 -11.75
CA THR A 316 16.53 17.77 -11.27
C THR A 316 16.09 16.89 -12.43
N TYR A 317 16.30 15.58 -12.30
CA TYR A 317 15.90 14.58 -13.29
C TYR A 317 14.70 13.81 -12.75
N ILE A 318 13.59 13.83 -13.49
CA ILE A 318 12.38 13.06 -13.18
C ILE A 318 12.13 12.06 -14.30
N LEU A 319 12.03 10.77 -13.94
CA LEU A 319 11.78 9.70 -14.89
C LEU A 319 10.48 8.97 -14.52
N LEU A 320 9.49 9.00 -15.42
CA LEU A 320 8.17 8.42 -15.23
C LEU A 320 7.98 7.25 -16.20
N ASP A 321 7.84 6.03 -15.67
CA ASP A 321 7.65 4.84 -16.48
C ASP A 321 6.19 4.45 -16.61
N ALA A 322 5.83 3.88 -17.78
CA ALA A 322 4.56 3.23 -18.07
C ALA A 322 3.32 4.11 -17.79
N LEU A 323 3.35 5.38 -18.23
CA LEU A 323 2.23 6.32 -18.07
C LEU A 323 0.90 5.77 -18.61
N ASP A 324 0.93 4.90 -19.62
CA ASP A 324 -0.23 4.20 -20.18
C ASP A 324 -0.86 3.20 -19.21
N GLU A 325 -0.19 2.82 -18.13
CA GLU A 325 -0.74 1.96 -17.06
C GLU A 325 -1.60 2.73 -16.03
N SER A 326 -1.67 4.04 -16.10
CA SER A 326 -2.69 4.83 -15.43
C SER A 326 -4.08 4.53 -16.04
N PRO A 327 -5.16 4.31 -15.25
CA PRO A 327 -6.49 3.99 -15.75
C PRO A 327 -7.03 5.07 -16.71
N ARG A 328 -7.75 4.65 -17.77
CA ARG A 328 -8.37 5.55 -18.76
C ARG A 328 -9.67 6.18 -18.25
N ASP A 329 -9.60 6.74 -17.05
CA ASP A 329 -10.68 7.45 -16.38
C ASP A 329 -10.19 8.84 -15.93
N ASP A 330 -10.90 9.46 -15.00
CA ASP A 330 -10.51 10.75 -14.42
C ASP A 330 -9.10 10.74 -13.82
N LYS A 331 -8.63 9.59 -13.28
CA LYS A 331 -7.28 9.48 -12.69
C LYS A 331 -6.20 9.82 -13.73
N ARG A 332 -6.32 9.28 -14.96
CA ARG A 332 -5.38 9.60 -16.06
C ARG A 332 -5.42 11.07 -16.44
N VAL A 333 -6.60 11.66 -16.50
CA VAL A 333 -6.75 13.08 -16.79
C VAL A 333 -5.98 13.92 -15.77
N TYR A 334 -6.10 13.61 -14.49
CA TYR A 334 -5.34 14.29 -13.44
C TYR A 334 -3.83 14.04 -13.51
N VAL A 335 -3.41 12.83 -13.91
CA VAL A 335 -1.97 12.53 -14.11
C VAL A 335 -1.41 13.36 -15.26
N LEU A 336 -2.10 13.41 -16.39
CA LEU A 336 -1.69 14.19 -17.55
C LEU A 336 -1.67 15.70 -17.25
N ASP A 337 -2.68 16.21 -16.54
CA ASP A 337 -2.73 17.60 -16.06
C ASP A 337 -1.55 17.93 -15.11
N ALA A 338 -1.21 17.02 -14.23
CA ALA A 338 -0.06 17.20 -13.33
C ALA A 338 1.26 17.25 -14.10
N ILE A 339 1.46 16.38 -15.09
CA ILE A 339 2.65 16.39 -15.95
C ILE A 339 2.71 17.67 -16.78
N ASP A 340 1.60 18.11 -17.36
CA ASP A 340 1.51 19.37 -18.10
C ASP A 340 1.85 20.58 -17.21
N LYS A 341 1.31 20.65 -15.99
CA LYS A 341 1.67 21.67 -15.00
C LYS A 341 3.16 21.66 -14.67
N ILE A 342 3.77 20.47 -14.53
CA ILE A 342 5.22 20.34 -14.28
C ILE A 342 6.03 20.90 -15.47
N GLN A 343 5.64 20.60 -16.69
CA GLN A 343 6.28 21.14 -17.90
C GLN A 343 6.11 22.67 -18.01
N GLN A 344 4.92 23.18 -17.68
CA GLN A 344 4.61 24.62 -17.71
C GLN A 344 5.36 25.45 -16.65
N TRP A 345 6.02 24.82 -15.67
CA TRP A 345 6.88 25.57 -14.75
C TRP A 345 8.05 26.25 -15.43
N ASP A 346 8.43 25.79 -16.62
CA ASP A 346 9.54 26.31 -17.45
C ASP A 346 10.84 26.49 -16.64
N LEU A 347 11.13 25.48 -15.79
CA LEU A 347 12.33 25.47 -14.95
C LEU A 347 13.52 25.02 -15.78
N PRO A 348 14.53 25.87 -16.00
CA PRO A 348 15.68 25.53 -16.84
C PRO A 348 16.52 24.35 -16.29
N THR A 349 16.32 24.00 -15.04
CA THR A 349 17.02 22.94 -14.31
C THR A 349 16.23 21.64 -14.23
N LEU A 350 15.06 21.57 -14.88
CA LEU A 350 14.21 20.37 -14.88
C LEU A 350 14.40 19.55 -16.14
N HIS A 351 14.62 18.25 -15.97
CA HIS A 351 14.76 17.27 -17.04
C HIS A 351 13.71 16.17 -16.82
N LEU A 352 12.76 16.04 -17.73
CA LEU A 352 11.66 15.08 -17.61
C LEU A 352 11.76 14.02 -18.70
N LEU A 353 11.78 12.74 -18.32
CA LEU A 353 11.69 11.59 -19.20
C LEU A 353 10.42 10.81 -18.90
N VAL A 354 9.64 10.51 -19.94
CA VAL A 354 8.40 9.73 -19.79
C VAL A 354 8.43 8.54 -20.73
N THR A 355 7.95 7.40 -20.27
CA THR A 355 7.69 6.25 -21.14
C THR A 355 6.21 5.91 -21.17
N SER A 356 5.67 5.56 -22.34
CA SER A 356 4.27 5.15 -22.49
C SER A 356 4.02 4.40 -23.79
N ARG A 357 2.79 3.89 -23.94
CA ARG A 357 2.27 3.58 -25.29
C ARG A 357 1.94 4.87 -26.02
N ASN A 358 1.90 4.79 -27.35
CA ASN A 358 1.51 5.88 -28.20
C ASN A 358 -0.03 5.97 -28.29
N GLU A 359 -0.69 6.29 -27.16
CA GLU A 359 -2.14 6.51 -27.08
C GLU A 359 -2.50 7.96 -27.46
N ILE A 360 -3.71 8.15 -27.95
CA ILE A 360 -4.14 9.44 -28.51
C ILE A 360 -4.15 10.54 -27.44
N ASP A 361 -4.70 10.27 -26.27
CA ASP A 361 -4.80 11.17 -25.13
C ASP A 361 -3.42 11.58 -24.59
N ILE A 362 -2.52 10.61 -24.44
CA ILE A 362 -1.13 10.84 -23.98
C ILE A 362 -0.38 11.68 -25.03
N ARG A 363 -0.52 11.34 -26.31
CA ARG A 363 0.15 12.07 -27.39
C ARG A 363 -0.28 13.55 -27.42
N TYR A 364 -1.58 13.81 -27.30
CA TYR A 364 -2.09 15.19 -27.28
C TYR A 364 -1.64 15.98 -26.05
N SER A 365 -1.55 15.33 -24.88
CA SER A 365 -1.10 15.99 -23.68
C SER A 365 0.40 16.31 -23.70
N LEU A 366 1.23 15.40 -24.22
CA LEU A 366 2.69 15.59 -24.22
C LEU A 366 3.20 16.52 -25.32
N GLU A 367 2.43 16.77 -26.39
CA GLU A 367 2.72 17.67 -27.55
C GLU A 367 4.20 17.72 -27.99
N THR A 368 4.83 16.56 -28.15
CA THR A 368 6.29 16.43 -28.24
C THR A 368 6.81 16.70 -29.67
N PRO A 369 7.81 17.56 -29.86
CA PRO A 369 8.54 17.63 -31.12
C PRO A 369 9.21 16.31 -31.50
N SER A 370 9.31 16.01 -32.78
CA SER A 370 9.84 14.72 -33.26
C SER A 370 11.26 14.37 -32.79
N TYR A 371 12.08 15.39 -32.45
CA TYR A 371 13.45 15.16 -31.92
C TYR A 371 13.47 14.76 -30.44
N GLN A 372 12.36 14.90 -29.73
CA GLN A 372 12.17 14.50 -28.33
C GLN A 372 11.35 13.21 -28.20
N ASP A 373 10.94 12.63 -29.31
CA ASP A 373 10.17 11.39 -29.39
C ASP A 373 11.05 10.23 -29.86
N ILE A 374 11.14 9.18 -29.04
CA ILE A 374 11.90 7.98 -29.35
C ILE A 374 10.94 6.79 -29.48
N PRO A 375 10.57 6.40 -30.71
CA PRO A 375 9.76 5.21 -30.92
C PRO A 375 10.57 3.94 -30.68
N MET A 376 10.01 3.00 -29.94
CA MET A 376 10.63 1.69 -29.65
C MET A 376 10.71 0.76 -30.86
N ARG A 377 9.98 1.05 -31.92
CA ARG A 377 10.10 0.32 -33.21
C ARG A 377 11.22 0.96 -34.03
N ASN A 378 12.44 0.54 -33.76
CA ASN A 378 13.65 1.02 -34.41
C ASN A 378 14.65 -0.14 -34.65
N PRO A 379 15.64 0.00 -35.52
CA PRO A 379 16.63 -1.06 -35.82
C PRO A 379 17.45 -1.48 -34.61
N GLU A 380 17.71 -0.59 -33.65
CA GLU A 380 18.48 -0.87 -32.46
C GLU A 380 17.74 -1.82 -31.53
N THR A 381 16.42 -1.67 -31.41
CA THR A 381 15.57 -2.62 -30.66
C THR A 381 15.60 -4.01 -31.30
N ASP A 382 15.60 -4.10 -32.62
CA ASP A 382 15.74 -5.38 -33.32
C ASP A 382 17.11 -6.03 -33.05
N ILE A 383 18.19 -5.24 -32.99
CA ILE A 383 19.52 -5.72 -32.59
C ILE A 383 19.50 -6.25 -31.15
N ASP A 384 18.86 -5.56 -30.22
CA ASP A 384 18.73 -5.99 -28.85
C ASP A 384 17.94 -7.32 -28.74
N ILE A 385 16.85 -7.47 -29.48
CA ILE A 385 16.08 -8.72 -29.56
C ILE A 385 16.95 -9.86 -30.13
N HIS A 386 17.69 -9.58 -31.17
CA HIS A 386 18.61 -10.54 -31.76
C HIS A 386 19.65 -11.02 -30.73
N ASN A 387 20.25 -10.11 -29.98
CA ASN A 387 21.21 -10.42 -28.92
C ASN A 387 20.57 -11.22 -27.79
N PHE A 388 19.34 -10.88 -27.40
CA PHE A 388 18.57 -11.60 -26.41
C PHE A 388 18.32 -13.07 -26.83
N ILE A 389 17.86 -13.30 -28.07
CA ILE A 389 17.64 -14.64 -28.59
C ILE A 389 18.96 -15.43 -28.61
N SER A 390 20.04 -14.85 -29.14
CA SER A 390 21.36 -15.47 -29.21
C SER A 390 21.87 -15.90 -27.84
N TYR A 391 21.71 -15.04 -26.86
CA TYR A 391 22.08 -15.34 -25.48
C TYR A 391 21.26 -16.51 -24.92
N GLN A 392 19.93 -16.46 -25.02
CA GLN A 392 19.04 -17.52 -24.51
C GLN A 392 19.36 -18.89 -25.18
N LEU A 393 19.56 -18.91 -26.50
CA LEU A 393 19.93 -20.10 -27.22
C LEU A 393 21.29 -20.66 -26.78
N SER A 394 22.24 -19.79 -26.41
CA SER A 394 23.59 -20.21 -26.02
C SER A 394 23.73 -20.59 -24.55
N THR A 395 22.85 -20.07 -23.65
CA THR A 395 22.98 -20.28 -22.21
C THR A 395 21.97 -21.26 -21.62
N ASP A 396 20.75 -21.35 -22.17
CA ASP A 396 19.72 -22.24 -21.63
C ASP A 396 19.96 -23.69 -21.99
N PRO A 397 20.12 -24.61 -21.02
CA PRO A 397 20.41 -26.02 -21.29
C PRO A 397 19.33 -26.72 -22.14
N LYS A 398 18.06 -26.31 -22.04
CA LYS A 398 16.95 -26.89 -22.81
C LYS A 398 16.98 -26.43 -24.25
N LEU A 399 17.47 -25.23 -24.55
CA LEU A 399 17.62 -24.69 -25.90
C LEU A 399 18.94 -25.13 -26.56
N GLN A 400 20.02 -25.33 -25.80
CA GLN A 400 21.30 -25.82 -26.31
C GLN A 400 21.20 -27.16 -27.01
N ARG A 401 20.20 -28.02 -26.70
CA ARG A 401 19.95 -29.28 -27.42
C ARG A 401 19.71 -29.05 -28.92
N TRP A 402 19.28 -27.85 -29.31
CA TRP A 402 19.01 -27.47 -30.69
C TRP A 402 20.14 -26.66 -31.35
N LYS A 403 21.38 -26.77 -30.85
CA LYS A 403 22.53 -25.97 -31.27
C LYS A 403 22.73 -25.92 -32.78
N SER A 404 22.47 -27.06 -33.49
CA SER A 404 22.59 -27.14 -34.94
C SER A 404 21.51 -26.38 -35.72
N ARG A 405 20.51 -25.81 -35.02
CA ARG A 405 19.40 -25.08 -35.61
C ARG A 405 19.20 -23.71 -34.99
N HIS A 406 20.17 -23.21 -34.24
CA HIS A 406 20.06 -21.90 -33.59
C HIS A 406 19.82 -20.79 -34.61
N ASP A 407 20.52 -20.80 -35.75
CA ASP A 407 20.35 -19.80 -36.83
C ASP A 407 18.93 -19.81 -37.39
N GLU A 408 18.35 -20.98 -37.64
CA GLU A 408 16.96 -21.10 -38.12
C GLU A 408 15.95 -20.63 -37.09
N ILE A 409 16.16 -20.98 -35.80
CA ILE A 409 15.29 -20.54 -34.70
C ILE A 409 15.33 -19.02 -34.61
N GLN A 410 16.54 -18.45 -34.65
CA GLN A 410 16.76 -17.03 -34.54
C GLN A 410 16.12 -16.26 -35.69
N GLU A 411 16.35 -16.69 -36.95
CA GLU A 411 15.76 -16.06 -38.12
C GLU A 411 14.23 -16.05 -38.06
N LYS A 412 13.60 -17.19 -37.72
CA LYS A 412 12.13 -17.28 -37.62
C LYS A 412 11.53 -16.45 -36.49
N LEU A 413 12.20 -16.39 -35.36
CA LEU A 413 11.74 -15.56 -34.23
C LEU A 413 11.86 -14.08 -34.57
N MET A 414 12.96 -13.65 -35.20
CA MET A 414 13.18 -12.27 -35.62
C MET A 414 12.15 -11.81 -36.66
N ASP A 415 11.81 -12.66 -37.65
CA ASP A 415 10.77 -12.33 -38.66
C ASP A 415 9.42 -11.97 -38.02
N LYS A 416 9.08 -12.60 -36.90
CA LYS A 416 7.80 -12.42 -36.21
C LYS A 416 7.83 -11.46 -34.99
N ALA A 417 8.99 -11.19 -34.42
CA ALA A 417 9.14 -10.40 -33.19
C ALA A 417 8.65 -8.96 -33.35
N GLN A 418 8.89 -8.33 -34.51
CA GLN A 418 8.44 -6.95 -34.81
C GLN A 418 8.70 -5.93 -33.69
N GLY A 419 9.84 -6.04 -33.03
CA GLY A 419 10.19 -5.14 -31.91
C GLY A 419 9.58 -5.53 -30.55
N VAL A 420 8.98 -6.73 -30.40
CA VAL A 420 8.28 -7.15 -29.17
C VAL A 420 9.07 -8.24 -28.43
N PHE A 421 9.79 -7.89 -27.38
CA PHE A 421 10.54 -8.83 -26.53
C PHE A 421 9.66 -9.90 -25.92
N ARG A 422 8.48 -9.51 -25.41
CA ARG A 422 7.54 -10.45 -24.76
C ARG A 422 7.09 -11.56 -25.71
N TYR A 423 6.88 -11.24 -26.99
CA TYR A 423 6.59 -12.26 -28.00
C TYR A 423 7.70 -13.31 -28.05
N VAL A 424 8.95 -12.86 -28.17
CA VAL A 424 10.11 -13.73 -28.24
C VAL A 424 10.26 -14.59 -27.00
N GLU A 425 10.08 -14.01 -25.84
CA GLU A 425 10.14 -14.72 -24.56
C GLU A 425 9.11 -15.85 -24.50
N CYS A 426 7.87 -15.59 -24.86
CA CYS A 426 6.81 -16.60 -24.92
C CYS A 426 7.14 -17.73 -25.91
N GLN A 427 7.70 -17.39 -27.09
CA GLN A 427 8.08 -18.42 -28.07
C GLN A 427 9.28 -19.26 -27.59
N LEU A 428 10.27 -18.63 -26.94
CA LEU A 428 11.39 -19.37 -26.34
C LEU A 428 10.91 -20.32 -25.25
N LEU A 429 9.95 -19.91 -24.41
CA LEU A 429 9.31 -20.82 -23.43
C LEU A 429 8.63 -22.01 -24.09
N ALA A 430 7.92 -21.80 -25.20
CA ALA A 430 7.32 -22.88 -25.97
C ALA A 430 8.39 -23.83 -26.56
N LEU A 431 9.48 -23.29 -27.10
CA LEU A 431 10.59 -24.08 -27.64
C LEU A 431 11.36 -24.90 -26.58
N LYS A 432 11.43 -24.40 -25.33
CA LYS A 432 12.01 -25.15 -24.18
C LYS A 432 11.24 -26.43 -23.86
N ARG A 433 9.94 -26.50 -24.19
CA ARG A 433 9.09 -27.70 -23.99
C ARG A 433 9.32 -28.78 -25.08
N ALA A 434 9.73 -28.40 -26.28
CA ALA A 434 9.96 -29.35 -27.35
C ALA A 434 11.06 -30.37 -26.99
N ARG A 435 10.72 -31.65 -26.96
CA ARG A 435 11.62 -32.76 -26.57
C ARG A 435 12.24 -33.47 -27.76
N ILE A 436 11.53 -33.49 -28.90
CA ILE A 436 11.91 -34.15 -30.15
C ILE A 436 11.86 -33.17 -31.31
N ARG A 437 12.58 -33.53 -32.39
CA ARG A 437 12.73 -32.68 -33.59
C ARG A 437 11.38 -32.31 -34.23
N ASN A 438 10.44 -33.25 -34.29
CA ASN A 438 9.13 -33.01 -34.89
C ASN A 438 8.32 -31.98 -34.13
N GLU A 439 8.43 -31.92 -32.79
CA GLU A 439 7.79 -30.90 -31.96
C GLU A 439 8.41 -29.53 -32.23
N LEU A 440 9.75 -29.46 -32.31
CA LEU A 440 10.44 -28.22 -32.67
C LEU A 440 9.97 -27.72 -34.04
N ASP A 441 9.95 -28.62 -35.05
CA ASP A 441 9.52 -28.30 -36.43
C ASP A 441 8.05 -27.82 -36.44
N LYS A 442 7.18 -28.41 -35.64
CA LYS A 442 5.79 -28.00 -35.48
C LYS A 442 5.73 -26.59 -34.85
N CYS A 443 6.43 -26.33 -33.76
CA CYS A 443 6.50 -25.02 -33.14
C CYS A 443 6.96 -23.93 -34.11
N LEU A 444 8.07 -24.18 -34.84
CA LEU A 444 8.64 -23.20 -35.76
C LEU A 444 7.79 -22.96 -37.03
N ARG A 445 6.99 -23.95 -37.47
CA ARG A 445 6.05 -23.77 -38.59
C ARG A 445 4.77 -23.03 -38.21
N SER A 446 4.37 -23.14 -36.97
CA SER A 446 3.13 -22.58 -36.43
C SER A 446 3.36 -21.43 -35.48
N LEU A 447 4.43 -20.65 -35.67
CA LEU A 447 4.65 -19.45 -34.82
C LEU A 447 3.43 -18.51 -34.89
N PRO A 448 2.92 -18.00 -33.75
CA PRO A 448 1.83 -17.04 -33.71
C PRO A 448 2.16 -15.75 -34.48
N ARG A 449 1.13 -15.04 -34.93
CA ARG A 449 1.32 -13.78 -35.67
C ARG A 449 1.69 -12.63 -34.73
N ASP A 450 1.12 -12.65 -33.53
CA ASP A 450 1.20 -11.59 -32.51
C ASP A 450 1.05 -12.16 -31.10
N LEU A 451 1.02 -11.28 -30.11
CA LEU A 451 0.84 -11.63 -28.70
C LEU A 451 -0.56 -12.21 -28.42
N ASP A 452 -1.60 -11.73 -29.07
CA ASP A 452 -2.96 -12.20 -28.85
C ASP A 452 -3.09 -13.69 -29.26
N GLU A 453 -2.61 -14.03 -30.45
CA GLU A 453 -2.58 -15.42 -30.89
C GLU A 453 -1.63 -16.30 -30.03
N THR A 454 -0.59 -15.67 -29.45
CA THR A 454 0.30 -16.36 -28.51
C THR A 454 -0.46 -16.71 -27.24
N TYR A 455 -1.15 -15.75 -26.63
CA TYR A 455 -1.91 -15.97 -25.40
C TYR A 455 -3.08 -16.93 -25.60
N GLU A 456 -3.80 -16.82 -26.73
CA GLU A 456 -4.83 -17.79 -27.09
C GLU A 456 -4.28 -19.23 -27.09
N ARG A 457 -3.14 -19.45 -27.71
CA ARG A 457 -2.52 -20.80 -27.76
C ARG A 457 -2.06 -21.28 -26.40
N MET A 458 -1.51 -20.38 -25.58
CA MET A 458 -1.11 -20.72 -24.22
C MET A 458 -2.33 -21.13 -23.38
N LEU A 459 -3.42 -20.37 -23.42
CA LEU A 459 -4.66 -20.68 -22.73
C LEU A 459 -5.32 -21.98 -23.24
N CYS A 460 -5.35 -22.18 -24.57
CA CYS A 460 -5.88 -23.40 -25.17
C CYS A 460 -4.97 -24.63 -24.94
N SER A 461 -3.74 -24.45 -24.51
CA SER A 461 -2.83 -25.56 -24.17
C SER A 461 -2.94 -26.02 -22.71
N ILE A 462 -3.75 -25.37 -21.90
CA ILE A 462 -4.05 -25.80 -20.54
C ILE A 462 -4.91 -27.06 -20.61
N ASP A 463 -4.53 -28.07 -19.82
CA ASP A 463 -5.24 -29.33 -19.77
C ASP A 463 -6.69 -29.14 -19.31
N GLU A 464 -7.62 -29.88 -19.93
CA GLU A 464 -9.05 -29.74 -19.65
C GLU A 464 -9.40 -29.91 -18.17
N GLU A 465 -8.60 -30.72 -17.47
CA GLU A 465 -8.79 -31.00 -16.04
C GLU A 465 -8.47 -29.79 -15.14
N TYR A 466 -7.65 -28.82 -15.62
CA TYR A 466 -7.20 -27.65 -14.83
C TYR A 466 -7.76 -26.32 -15.32
N ILE A 467 -8.77 -26.34 -16.20
CA ILE A 467 -9.34 -25.10 -16.77
C ILE A 467 -9.96 -24.19 -15.71
N GLU A 468 -10.70 -24.78 -14.78
CA GLU A 468 -11.37 -24.02 -13.72
C GLU A 468 -10.34 -23.43 -12.75
N GLU A 469 -9.30 -24.20 -12.40
CA GLU A 469 -8.20 -23.73 -11.56
C GLU A 469 -7.42 -22.61 -12.26
N ALA A 470 -7.07 -22.79 -13.53
CA ALA A 470 -6.39 -21.75 -14.31
C ALA A 470 -7.22 -20.46 -14.39
N ARG A 471 -8.53 -20.59 -14.63
CA ARG A 471 -9.45 -19.46 -14.68
C ARG A 471 -9.51 -18.75 -13.35
N LEU A 472 -9.60 -19.48 -12.23
CA LEU A 472 -9.62 -18.92 -10.88
C LEU A 472 -8.29 -18.21 -10.55
N ILE A 473 -7.14 -18.82 -10.88
CA ILE A 473 -5.82 -18.21 -10.71
C ILE A 473 -5.74 -16.88 -11.46
N LEU A 474 -6.06 -16.89 -12.75
CA LEU A 474 -5.98 -15.71 -13.60
C LEU A 474 -6.96 -14.61 -13.14
N THR A 475 -8.18 -15.00 -12.74
CA THR A 475 -9.18 -14.06 -12.23
C THR A 475 -8.70 -13.41 -10.94
N LEU A 476 -8.24 -14.19 -9.95
CA LEU A 476 -7.70 -13.67 -8.68
C LEU A 476 -6.58 -12.67 -8.92
N LEU A 477 -5.61 -13.02 -9.78
CA LEU A 477 -4.46 -12.17 -10.05
C LEU A 477 -4.79 -10.91 -10.87
N CYS A 478 -5.89 -10.93 -11.64
CA CYS A 478 -6.33 -9.76 -12.41
C CYS A 478 -7.16 -8.75 -11.60
N VAL A 479 -7.93 -9.22 -10.60
CA VAL A 479 -8.87 -8.34 -9.86
C VAL A 479 -8.45 -8.03 -8.43
N SER A 480 -7.36 -8.61 -7.96
CA SER A 480 -6.85 -8.32 -6.60
C SER A 480 -6.08 -7.00 -6.57
N ASP A 481 -6.39 -6.17 -5.58
CA ASP A 481 -5.76 -4.85 -5.38
C ASP A 481 -4.30 -4.94 -4.87
N ARG A 482 -3.89 -6.11 -4.40
CA ARG A 482 -2.51 -6.42 -4.04
C ARG A 482 -2.06 -7.76 -4.61
N PRO A 483 -0.74 -7.95 -4.79
CA PRO A 483 -0.21 -9.28 -5.12
C PRO A 483 -0.58 -10.31 -4.04
N LEU A 484 -0.95 -11.51 -4.47
CA LEU A 484 -1.18 -12.63 -3.56
C LEU A 484 0.12 -13.40 -3.31
N THR A 485 0.30 -13.87 -2.08
CA THR A 485 1.33 -14.88 -1.83
C THR A 485 0.94 -16.19 -2.51
N VAL A 486 1.93 -16.98 -2.88
CA VAL A 486 1.67 -18.29 -3.50
C VAL A 486 0.86 -19.18 -2.56
N LYS A 487 1.08 -19.08 -1.24
CA LYS A 487 0.29 -19.80 -0.23
C LYS A 487 -1.18 -19.39 -0.23
N GLU A 488 -1.47 -18.09 -0.32
CA GLU A 488 -2.85 -17.58 -0.42
C GLU A 488 -3.53 -18.09 -1.69
N LEU A 489 -2.82 -18.03 -2.82
CA LEU A 489 -3.34 -18.50 -4.11
C LEU A 489 -3.69 -19.99 -4.05
N VAL A 490 -2.78 -20.83 -3.54
CA VAL A 490 -3.02 -22.26 -3.34
C VAL A 490 -4.17 -22.50 -2.37
N GLY A 491 -4.28 -21.71 -1.30
CA GLY A 491 -5.41 -21.77 -0.37
C GLY A 491 -6.75 -21.50 -1.05
N ALA A 492 -6.81 -20.56 -1.97
CA ALA A 492 -8.01 -20.24 -2.74
C ALA A 492 -8.41 -21.38 -3.69
N LEU A 493 -7.45 -22.07 -4.29
CA LEU A 493 -7.69 -23.21 -5.20
C LEU A 493 -8.36 -24.40 -4.52
N ALA A 494 -8.28 -24.50 -3.20
CA ALA A 494 -8.95 -25.56 -2.45
C ALA A 494 -10.49 -25.38 -2.41
N ILE A 495 -11.05 -24.31 -2.96
CA ILE A 495 -12.48 -24.03 -2.97
C ILE A 495 -13.15 -24.72 -4.18
N ASP A 496 -14.22 -25.46 -3.91
CA ASP A 496 -15.15 -25.97 -4.91
C ASP A 496 -16.40 -25.08 -4.93
N LEU A 497 -16.45 -24.13 -5.86
CA LEU A 497 -17.58 -23.21 -5.99
C LEU A 497 -18.86 -23.93 -6.39
N SER A 498 -18.79 -25.04 -7.13
CA SER A 498 -19.96 -25.80 -7.55
C SER A 498 -20.68 -26.42 -6.36
N LYS A 499 -19.95 -26.75 -5.29
CA LYS A 499 -20.47 -27.29 -4.04
C LYS A 499 -20.54 -26.25 -2.91
N SER A 500 -20.05 -25.01 -3.17
CA SER A 500 -19.90 -23.95 -2.17
C SER A 500 -19.19 -24.45 -0.92
N LYS A 501 -18.07 -25.15 -1.09
CA LYS A 501 -17.34 -25.84 -0.01
C LYS A 501 -15.82 -25.68 -0.20
N LEU A 502 -15.11 -25.59 0.94
CA LEU A 502 -13.66 -25.74 1.00
C LEU A 502 -13.33 -27.25 1.05
N ASP A 503 -12.59 -27.74 0.06
CA ASP A 503 -12.21 -29.16 -0.09
C ASP A 503 -10.69 -29.33 -0.10
N ARG A 504 -10.06 -29.22 1.05
CA ARG A 504 -8.59 -29.27 1.23
C ARG A 504 -7.99 -30.64 1.00
N GLU A 505 -8.77 -31.72 1.18
CA GLU A 505 -8.29 -33.08 0.98
C GLU A 505 -8.44 -33.51 -0.48
N GLY A 506 -9.55 -33.15 -1.12
CA GLY A 506 -9.81 -33.48 -2.51
C GLY A 506 -9.13 -32.54 -3.53
N ARG A 507 -8.78 -31.33 -3.11
CA ARG A 507 -8.11 -30.31 -3.93
C ARG A 507 -6.81 -29.86 -3.26
N SER A 508 -5.83 -30.73 -3.21
CA SER A 508 -4.52 -30.47 -2.61
C SER A 508 -3.52 -30.04 -3.67
N PHE A 509 -3.23 -28.75 -3.74
CA PHE A 509 -2.23 -28.16 -4.66
C PHE A 509 -0.92 -27.86 -3.93
N SER A 510 0.19 -28.08 -4.61
CA SER A 510 1.52 -27.63 -4.19
C SER A 510 1.75 -26.14 -4.56
N GLN A 511 2.82 -25.54 -4.02
CA GLN A 511 3.17 -24.16 -4.36
C GLN A 511 3.67 -24.00 -5.81
N ASP A 512 4.09 -25.08 -6.46
CA ASP A 512 4.56 -25.08 -7.85
C ASP A 512 3.42 -25.23 -8.86
N ASP A 513 2.28 -25.82 -8.46
CA ASP A 513 1.17 -26.12 -9.36
C ASP A 513 0.60 -24.88 -10.10
N PRO A 514 0.41 -23.71 -9.47
CA PRO A 514 -0.07 -22.53 -10.19
C PRO A 514 0.81 -22.14 -11.39
N ILE A 515 2.14 -22.24 -11.26
CA ILE A 515 3.07 -21.98 -12.37
C ILE A 515 2.92 -23.03 -13.47
N ASP A 516 2.84 -24.29 -13.08
CA ASP A 516 2.73 -25.39 -14.04
C ASP A 516 1.41 -25.34 -14.81
N ILE A 517 0.30 -24.99 -14.13
CA ILE A 517 -1.01 -24.82 -14.74
C ILE A 517 -1.05 -23.60 -15.67
N CYS A 518 -0.55 -22.44 -15.23
CA CYS A 518 -0.60 -21.18 -15.96
C CYS A 518 0.73 -20.78 -16.58
N LEU A 519 1.53 -21.74 -17.06
CA LEU A 519 2.91 -21.57 -17.50
C LEU A 519 3.08 -20.42 -18.51
N GLY A 520 3.88 -19.42 -18.14
CA GLY A 520 4.19 -18.24 -18.94
C GLY A 520 3.10 -17.15 -18.92
N LEU A 521 1.94 -17.39 -18.28
CA LEU A 521 0.90 -16.38 -18.06
C LEU A 521 1.05 -15.69 -16.70
N ILE A 522 1.63 -16.39 -15.73
CA ILE A 522 1.95 -15.88 -14.39
C ILE A 522 3.45 -15.98 -14.11
N GLU A 523 3.94 -15.20 -13.18
CA GLU A 523 5.30 -15.28 -12.63
C GLU A 523 5.25 -15.31 -11.10
N ILE A 524 6.25 -15.96 -10.49
CA ILE A 524 6.48 -15.93 -9.04
C ILE A 524 7.75 -15.14 -8.78
N THR A 525 7.66 -14.19 -7.88
CA THR A 525 8.78 -13.33 -7.45
C THR A 525 8.92 -13.38 -5.94
N VAL A 526 10.11 -13.06 -5.43
CA VAL A 526 10.29 -12.84 -4.00
C VAL A 526 9.71 -11.48 -3.64
N GLY A 527 8.91 -11.42 -2.62
CA GLY A 527 8.30 -10.21 -2.07
C GLY A 527 8.19 -10.31 -0.57
N GLU A 528 7.44 -9.39 0.02
CA GLU A 528 7.15 -9.38 1.46
C GLU A 528 5.65 -9.60 1.66
N ASP A 529 5.29 -10.28 2.75
CA ASP A 529 3.90 -10.41 3.19
C ASP A 529 3.45 -9.13 3.93
N LEU A 530 2.19 -9.08 4.36
CA LEU A 530 1.64 -7.95 5.14
C LEU A 530 2.36 -7.72 6.49
N ARG A 531 3.24 -8.64 6.91
CA ARG A 531 4.07 -8.55 8.11
C ARG A 531 5.54 -8.31 7.79
N GLU A 532 5.86 -7.89 6.54
CA GLU A 532 7.22 -7.62 6.06
C GLU A 532 8.15 -8.85 6.08
N ASN A 533 7.59 -10.07 6.12
CA ASN A 533 8.40 -11.28 6.02
C ASN A 533 8.67 -11.65 4.56
N PRO A 534 9.88 -12.09 4.21
CA PRO A 534 10.17 -12.57 2.87
C PRO A 534 9.24 -13.72 2.48
N THR A 535 8.53 -13.58 1.39
CA THR A 535 7.60 -14.58 0.87
C THR A 535 7.64 -14.63 -0.65
N THR A 536 7.03 -15.66 -1.21
CA THR A 536 6.82 -15.77 -2.65
C THR A 536 5.46 -15.23 -3.03
N ILE A 537 5.44 -14.27 -3.96
CA ILE A 537 4.21 -13.67 -4.49
C ILE A 537 3.99 -14.07 -5.94
N ALA A 538 2.73 -14.32 -6.28
CA ALA A 538 2.29 -14.60 -7.63
C ALA A 538 1.69 -13.34 -8.27
N ARG A 539 1.98 -13.11 -9.54
CA ARG A 539 1.41 -12.02 -10.33
C ARG A 539 1.24 -12.43 -11.79
N ILE A 540 0.43 -11.69 -12.51
CA ILE A 540 0.38 -11.81 -13.98
C ILE A 540 1.77 -11.48 -14.55
N ALA A 541 2.29 -12.35 -15.41
CA ALA A 541 3.66 -12.25 -15.92
C ALA A 541 3.92 -10.97 -16.75
N HIS A 542 2.88 -10.41 -17.36
CA HIS A 542 2.94 -9.17 -18.11
C HIS A 542 1.54 -8.55 -18.25
N PHE A 543 1.44 -7.22 -18.14
CA PHE A 543 0.16 -6.52 -18.24
C PHE A 543 -0.65 -6.87 -19.52
N SER A 544 0.00 -7.09 -20.65
CA SER A 544 -0.69 -7.47 -21.88
C SER A 544 -1.44 -8.82 -21.80
N VAL A 545 -1.11 -9.70 -20.85
CA VAL A 545 -1.90 -10.90 -20.56
C VAL A 545 -3.24 -10.51 -19.95
N GLN A 546 -3.22 -9.64 -18.94
CA GLN A 546 -4.43 -9.12 -18.30
C GLN A 546 -5.30 -8.38 -19.32
N GLU A 547 -4.71 -7.47 -20.10
CA GLU A 547 -5.40 -6.71 -21.15
C GLU A 547 -6.04 -7.66 -22.18
N TYR A 548 -5.37 -8.74 -22.53
CA TYR A 548 -5.95 -9.76 -23.43
C TYR A 548 -7.14 -10.44 -22.76
N LEU A 549 -7.02 -10.93 -21.53
CA LEU A 549 -8.07 -11.62 -20.77
C LEU A 549 -9.33 -10.75 -20.53
N GLU A 550 -9.16 -9.44 -20.32
CA GLU A 550 -10.26 -8.48 -20.12
C GLU A 550 -10.86 -7.94 -21.43
N SER A 551 -10.24 -8.24 -22.58
CA SER A 551 -10.67 -7.69 -23.89
C SER A 551 -11.76 -8.53 -24.57
N ASP A 552 -12.58 -7.88 -25.42
CA ASP A 552 -13.56 -8.55 -26.27
C ASP A 552 -12.92 -9.51 -27.31
N ARG A 553 -11.60 -9.42 -27.52
CA ARG A 553 -10.85 -10.25 -28.46
C ARG A 553 -10.86 -11.72 -28.06
N VAL A 554 -10.87 -12.02 -26.77
CA VAL A 554 -10.91 -13.39 -26.22
C VAL A 554 -12.23 -14.08 -26.55
N PHE A 555 -13.36 -13.35 -26.58
CA PHE A 555 -14.69 -13.90 -26.87
C PHE A 555 -14.81 -14.54 -28.26
N GLN A 556 -14.04 -14.06 -29.21
CA GLN A 556 -14.14 -14.46 -30.63
C GLN A 556 -13.26 -15.68 -30.93
N GLN A 557 -12.55 -16.22 -29.93
CA GLN A 557 -11.49 -17.21 -30.12
C GLN A 557 -11.69 -18.44 -29.22
N GLY A 558 -10.83 -19.44 -29.35
CA GLY A 558 -10.89 -20.72 -28.62
C GLY A 558 -10.69 -20.55 -27.09
N ALA A 559 -10.14 -19.43 -26.64
CA ALA A 559 -9.89 -19.11 -25.23
C ALA A 559 -11.05 -18.41 -24.51
N ALA A 560 -12.25 -18.32 -25.12
CA ALA A 560 -13.41 -17.58 -24.57
C ALA A 560 -13.78 -17.91 -23.11
N LYS A 561 -13.51 -19.15 -22.67
CA LYS A 561 -13.73 -19.59 -21.27
C LYS A 561 -12.85 -18.91 -20.23
N PHE A 562 -11.77 -18.25 -20.65
CA PHE A 562 -10.86 -17.50 -19.80
C PHE A 562 -11.13 -16.00 -19.78
N THR A 563 -12.20 -15.56 -20.45
CA THR A 563 -12.57 -14.14 -20.43
C THR A 563 -12.88 -13.67 -19.04
N ILE A 564 -12.32 -12.51 -18.68
CA ILE A 564 -12.53 -11.86 -17.38
C ILE A 564 -13.39 -10.62 -17.61
N GLN A 565 -14.64 -10.69 -17.14
CA GLN A 565 -15.53 -9.54 -17.04
C GLN A 565 -15.49 -9.03 -15.59
N ARG A 566 -15.06 -7.82 -15.36
CA ARG A 566 -14.75 -7.31 -14.01
C ARG A 566 -15.90 -7.49 -13.00
N GLU A 567 -17.13 -7.10 -13.33
CA GLU A 567 -18.27 -7.28 -12.42
C GLU A 567 -18.52 -8.75 -12.06
N GLN A 568 -18.44 -9.65 -13.05
CA GLN A 568 -18.60 -11.09 -12.83
C GLN A 568 -17.41 -11.67 -12.05
N ALA A 569 -16.20 -11.22 -12.34
CA ALA A 569 -15.00 -11.62 -11.63
C ALA A 569 -15.05 -11.21 -10.15
N HIS A 570 -15.47 -9.98 -9.86
CA HIS A 570 -15.68 -9.53 -8.48
C HIS A 570 -16.77 -10.36 -7.77
N THR A 571 -17.86 -10.69 -8.48
CA THR A 571 -18.91 -11.58 -7.94
C THR A 571 -18.34 -12.93 -7.53
N GLU A 572 -17.57 -13.54 -8.41
CA GLU A 572 -16.95 -14.84 -8.16
C GLU A 572 -15.91 -14.78 -7.01
N MET A 573 -15.10 -13.72 -6.97
CA MET A 573 -14.12 -13.55 -5.91
C MET A 573 -14.77 -13.30 -4.54
N ALA A 574 -15.85 -12.56 -4.49
CA ALA A 574 -16.63 -12.42 -3.26
C ALA A 574 -17.21 -13.77 -2.79
N GLN A 575 -17.69 -14.62 -3.72
CA GLN A 575 -18.15 -15.97 -3.41
C GLN A 575 -17.00 -16.83 -2.88
N VAL A 576 -15.82 -16.80 -3.52
CA VAL A 576 -14.62 -17.52 -3.07
C VAL A 576 -14.27 -17.15 -1.64
N CYS A 577 -14.15 -15.85 -1.34
CA CYS A 577 -13.84 -15.36 -0.02
C CYS A 577 -14.88 -15.78 1.03
N LEU A 578 -16.16 -15.60 0.74
CA LEU A 578 -17.24 -15.93 1.66
C LEU A 578 -17.35 -17.44 1.91
N VAL A 579 -17.22 -18.29 0.87
CA VAL A 579 -17.19 -19.75 1.05
C VAL A 579 -16.04 -20.19 1.94
N TYR A 580 -14.88 -19.55 1.79
CA TYR A 580 -13.72 -19.82 2.65
C TYR A 580 -13.98 -19.44 4.11
N LEU A 581 -14.51 -18.24 4.37
CA LEU A 581 -14.84 -17.76 5.71
C LEU A 581 -15.97 -18.56 6.40
N LEU A 582 -16.90 -19.07 5.60
CA LEU A 582 -18.03 -19.87 6.09
C LEU A 582 -17.66 -21.34 6.36
N ASP A 583 -16.42 -21.75 6.10
CA ASP A 583 -16.02 -23.14 6.37
C ASP A 583 -15.94 -23.44 7.87
N PRO A 584 -16.69 -24.47 8.34
CA PRO A 584 -16.72 -24.79 9.76
C PRO A 584 -15.35 -25.19 10.33
N THR A 585 -14.44 -25.72 9.51
CA THR A 585 -13.09 -26.11 9.99
C THR A 585 -12.21 -24.91 10.29
N LEU A 586 -12.45 -23.77 9.66
CA LEU A 586 -11.80 -22.51 9.99
C LEU A 586 -12.34 -21.92 11.31
N SER A 587 -13.66 -21.95 11.49
CA SER A 587 -14.33 -21.30 12.64
C SER A 587 -14.39 -22.16 13.90
N ASN A 588 -14.31 -23.49 13.79
CA ASN A 588 -14.35 -24.39 14.95
C ASN A 588 -13.06 -24.39 15.74
N GLY A 589 -13.15 -24.19 17.06
CA GLY A 589 -12.02 -24.18 17.99
C GLY A 589 -11.31 -22.83 18.09
N GLU A 590 -10.16 -22.81 18.73
CA GLU A 590 -9.38 -21.61 18.97
C GLU A 590 -8.71 -21.12 17.67
N LEU A 591 -8.81 -19.82 17.40
CA LEU A 591 -8.11 -19.19 16.29
C LEU A 591 -6.74 -18.73 16.80
N ASP A 592 -5.67 -19.25 16.22
CA ASP A 592 -4.28 -18.92 16.53
C ASP A 592 -3.42 -18.86 15.26
N GLU A 593 -2.15 -18.51 15.40
CA GLU A 593 -1.22 -18.46 14.27
C GLU A 593 -1.03 -19.81 13.59
N ALA A 594 -0.95 -20.91 14.38
CA ALA A 594 -0.76 -22.25 13.83
C ALA A 594 -1.96 -22.70 12.99
N LYS A 595 -3.17 -22.27 13.39
CA LYS A 595 -4.37 -22.50 12.58
C LYS A 595 -4.35 -21.69 11.30
N LEU A 596 -3.93 -20.44 11.35
CA LEU A 596 -3.84 -19.59 10.14
C LEU A 596 -2.80 -20.08 9.14
N GLU A 597 -1.70 -20.71 9.59
CA GLU A 597 -0.77 -21.38 8.69
C GLU A 597 -1.44 -22.48 7.86
N ASN A 598 -2.46 -23.14 8.42
CA ASN A 598 -3.27 -24.11 7.71
C ASN A 598 -4.37 -23.48 6.84
N PHE A 599 -4.69 -22.21 7.04
CA PHE A 599 -5.71 -21.48 6.30
C PHE A 599 -5.12 -20.19 5.71
N PRO A 600 -4.12 -20.27 4.79
CA PRO A 600 -3.35 -19.11 4.33
C PRO A 600 -4.19 -18.03 3.64
N PHE A 601 -5.31 -18.39 3.03
CA PHE A 601 -6.20 -17.44 2.35
C PHE A 601 -7.19 -16.73 3.29
N ALA A 602 -7.31 -17.16 4.57
CA ALA A 602 -8.35 -16.67 5.49
C ALA A 602 -8.28 -15.16 5.73
N HIS A 603 -7.09 -14.61 5.95
CA HIS A 603 -6.92 -13.18 6.20
C HIS A 603 -7.22 -12.35 4.94
N PHE A 604 -6.74 -12.79 3.77
CA PHE A 604 -7.09 -12.15 2.49
C PHE A 604 -8.61 -12.14 2.28
N ALA A 605 -9.25 -13.30 2.49
CA ALA A 605 -10.70 -13.41 2.34
C ALA A 605 -11.46 -12.47 3.30
N ALA A 606 -10.99 -12.33 4.55
CA ALA A 606 -11.61 -11.46 5.55
C ALA A 606 -11.53 -9.98 5.19
N VAL A 607 -10.41 -9.54 4.64
CA VAL A 607 -10.17 -8.14 4.24
C VAL A 607 -10.89 -7.79 2.95
N TYR A 608 -10.76 -8.63 1.91
CA TYR A 608 -11.12 -8.22 0.54
C TYR A 608 -12.52 -8.64 0.07
N TRP A 609 -13.24 -9.55 0.76
CA TRP A 609 -14.56 -9.98 0.31
C TRP A 609 -15.55 -8.81 0.15
N LEU A 610 -15.44 -7.81 1.00
CA LEU A 610 -16.31 -6.63 0.99
C LEU A 610 -16.01 -5.73 -0.22
N CYS A 611 -14.74 -5.53 -0.56
CA CYS A 611 -14.32 -4.82 -1.77
C CYS A 611 -14.88 -5.52 -3.01
N PHE A 612 -14.72 -6.84 -3.12
CA PHE A 612 -15.27 -7.62 -4.23
C PHE A 612 -16.79 -7.57 -4.28
N TYR A 613 -17.49 -7.66 -3.14
CA TYR A 613 -18.94 -7.53 -3.07
C TYR A 613 -19.40 -6.16 -3.57
N ASN A 614 -18.76 -5.08 -3.18
CA ASN A 614 -19.13 -3.74 -3.59
C ASN A 614 -18.97 -3.51 -5.10
N ASN A 615 -17.95 -4.11 -5.69
CA ASN A 615 -17.65 -4.02 -7.13
C ASN A 615 -18.39 -5.06 -7.99
N SER A 616 -19.23 -5.93 -7.40
CA SER A 616 -19.97 -6.98 -8.11
C SER A 616 -21.17 -6.47 -8.94
N GLY A 617 -21.48 -5.19 -8.88
CA GLY A 617 -22.58 -4.62 -9.66
C GLY A 617 -23.90 -5.38 -9.49
N LYS A 618 -24.43 -5.91 -10.59
CA LYS A 618 -25.67 -6.72 -10.59
C LYS A 618 -25.51 -8.10 -9.95
N GLY A 619 -24.30 -8.61 -9.84
CA GLY A 619 -24.00 -9.91 -9.23
C GLY A 619 -24.14 -9.94 -7.70
N LYS A 620 -24.40 -8.80 -7.06
CA LYS A 620 -24.65 -8.74 -5.60
C LYS A 620 -25.76 -9.69 -5.15
N SER A 621 -26.83 -9.83 -5.95
CA SER A 621 -27.93 -10.76 -5.67
C SER A 621 -27.50 -12.22 -5.54
N ASP A 622 -26.47 -12.63 -6.26
CA ASP A 622 -25.98 -14.02 -6.27
C ASP A 622 -25.12 -14.33 -5.01
N ILE A 623 -24.59 -13.29 -4.37
CA ILE A 623 -23.74 -13.36 -3.20
C ILE A 623 -24.54 -13.19 -1.90
N GLU A 624 -25.68 -12.51 -1.95
CA GLU A 624 -26.48 -12.09 -0.79
C GLU A 624 -26.83 -13.27 0.15
N GLY A 625 -27.06 -14.45 -0.42
CA GLY A 625 -27.31 -15.66 0.36
C GLY A 625 -26.12 -16.08 1.23
N LEU A 626 -24.87 -15.91 0.75
CA LEU A 626 -23.65 -16.19 1.52
C LEU A 626 -23.43 -15.14 2.61
N VAL A 627 -23.68 -13.88 2.29
CA VAL A 627 -23.60 -12.78 3.27
C VAL A 627 -24.62 -13.00 4.38
N LEU A 628 -25.86 -13.35 4.06
CA LEU A 628 -26.88 -13.69 5.05
C LEU A 628 -26.45 -14.86 5.95
N ARG A 629 -25.83 -15.90 5.40
CA ARG A 629 -25.32 -17.02 6.21
C ARG A 629 -24.23 -16.56 7.18
N LEU A 630 -23.33 -15.68 6.75
CA LEU A 630 -22.29 -15.13 7.63
C LEU A 630 -22.88 -14.31 8.77
N PHE A 631 -23.85 -13.45 8.49
CA PHE A 631 -24.40 -12.53 9.48
C PHE A 631 -25.47 -13.17 10.39
N LYS A 632 -26.20 -14.17 9.92
CA LYS A 632 -27.36 -14.75 10.61
C LYS A 632 -27.11 -16.13 11.17
N ASP A 633 -26.60 -17.07 10.35
CA ASP A 633 -26.67 -18.50 10.62
C ASP A 633 -25.38 -19.04 11.27
N GLN A 634 -24.25 -18.43 11.02
CA GLN A 634 -22.93 -18.94 11.42
C GLN A 634 -22.19 -17.96 12.34
N ARG A 635 -22.62 -17.96 13.62
CA ARG A 635 -22.05 -17.06 14.63
C ARG A 635 -20.53 -17.20 14.80
N GLU A 636 -20.01 -18.42 14.74
CA GLU A 636 -18.57 -18.69 14.88
C GLU A 636 -17.77 -18.18 13.64
N SER A 637 -18.32 -18.34 12.44
CA SER A 637 -17.70 -17.79 11.23
C SER A 637 -17.72 -16.27 11.25
N PHE A 638 -18.79 -15.66 11.76
CA PHE A 638 -18.86 -14.20 11.94
C PHE A 638 -17.80 -13.71 12.95
N LEU A 639 -17.65 -14.39 14.09
CA LEU A 639 -16.61 -14.08 15.08
C LEU A 639 -15.20 -14.22 14.45
N THR A 640 -14.99 -15.30 13.70
CA THR A 640 -13.71 -15.53 13.01
C THR A 640 -13.39 -14.41 12.02
N TRP A 641 -14.40 -13.98 11.23
CA TRP A 641 -14.23 -12.84 10.32
C TRP A 641 -13.83 -11.58 11.07
N VAL A 642 -14.53 -11.22 12.15
CA VAL A 642 -14.23 -10.01 12.93
C VAL A 642 -12.85 -10.10 13.59
N ARG A 643 -12.44 -11.27 14.09
CA ARG A 643 -11.09 -11.49 14.63
C ARG A 643 -9.99 -11.30 13.58
N LEU A 644 -10.25 -11.76 12.35
CA LEU A 644 -9.32 -11.61 11.23
C LEU A 644 -9.26 -10.18 10.73
N HIS A 645 -10.41 -9.49 10.71
CA HIS A 645 -10.52 -8.12 10.22
C HIS A 645 -11.76 -7.43 10.79
N ASP A 646 -11.57 -6.57 11.79
CA ASP A 646 -12.65 -5.78 12.38
C ASP A 646 -12.83 -4.46 11.63
N VAL A 647 -13.82 -4.41 10.76
CA VAL A 647 -14.17 -3.22 9.96
C VAL A 647 -14.72 -2.04 10.82
N ALA A 648 -15.08 -2.28 12.08
CA ALA A 648 -15.55 -1.25 13.00
C ALA A 648 -14.40 -0.50 13.71
N PHE A 649 -13.19 -1.02 13.69
CA PHE A 649 -12.02 -0.43 14.34
C PHE A 649 -11.07 0.21 13.32
N VAL A 650 -11.02 1.53 13.30
CA VAL A 650 -10.27 2.38 12.35
C VAL A 650 -8.73 2.27 12.47
N VAL A 651 -8.20 1.66 13.52
CA VAL A 651 -6.77 1.79 13.88
C VAL A 651 -6.00 0.47 13.88
N ASN A 652 -6.66 -0.68 13.73
CA ASN A 652 -5.99 -1.97 13.86
C ASN A 652 -6.13 -2.82 12.61
N TYR A 653 -5.16 -2.79 11.72
CA TYR A 653 -5.02 -3.73 10.59
C TYR A 653 -4.55 -5.13 11.02
N GLY A 654 -4.43 -5.39 12.33
CA GLY A 654 -3.94 -6.63 12.90
C GLY A 654 -5.04 -7.63 13.28
N ILE A 655 -4.70 -8.91 13.20
CA ILE A 655 -5.56 -10.00 13.66
C ILE A 655 -5.63 -9.97 15.20
N ASP A 656 -6.85 -9.93 15.76
CA ASP A 656 -7.05 -9.99 17.21
C ASP A 656 -7.56 -11.37 17.65
N PHE A 657 -6.64 -12.22 18.05
CA PHE A 657 -6.95 -13.56 18.53
C PHE A 657 -7.66 -13.56 19.89
N SER A 658 -7.55 -12.48 20.66
CA SER A 658 -8.05 -12.39 22.04
C SER A 658 -9.51 -11.94 22.13
N LEU A 659 -10.09 -11.44 21.05
CA LEU A 659 -11.42 -10.86 21.00
C LEU A 659 -12.49 -11.92 21.35
N ALA A 660 -13.22 -11.70 22.44
CA ALA A 660 -14.28 -12.60 22.88
C ALA A 660 -15.62 -12.23 22.20
N ILE A 661 -16.51 -13.22 22.11
CA ILE A 661 -17.80 -13.02 21.44
C ILE A 661 -18.72 -12.02 22.16
N GLU A 662 -18.50 -11.84 23.46
CA GLU A 662 -19.24 -10.88 24.29
C GLU A 662 -18.80 -9.45 24.02
N ASP A 663 -17.58 -9.24 23.54
CA ASP A 663 -16.96 -7.95 23.29
C ASP A 663 -17.30 -7.43 21.87
N ILE A 664 -17.80 -8.31 20.99
CA ILE A 664 -18.14 -7.98 19.62
C ILE A 664 -19.52 -7.34 19.53
N PRO A 665 -19.68 -6.24 18.77
CA PRO A 665 -20.98 -5.71 18.39
C PRO A 665 -21.87 -6.79 17.76
N PRO A 666 -23.20 -6.70 17.89
CA PRO A 666 -24.12 -7.59 17.18
C PRO A 666 -23.92 -7.55 15.66
N SER A 667 -24.20 -8.65 14.95
CA SER A 667 -24.12 -8.68 13.48
C SER A 667 -25.00 -7.58 12.81
N LEU A 668 -26.08 -7.17 13.46
CA LEU A 668 -26.89 -6.02 13.03
C LEU A 668 -26.08 -4.71 12.99
N TYR A 669 -25.25 -4.46 13.98
CA TYR A 669 -24.39 -3.27 14.03
C TYR A 669 -23.47 -3.21 12.78
N TYR A 670 -22.81 -4.32 12.46
CA TYR A 670 -21.96 -4.42 11.28
C TYR A 670 -22.76 -4.33 9.98
N ALA A 671 -23.95 -4.93 9.92
CA ALA A 671 -24.82 -4.83 8.73
C ALA A 671 -25.26 -3.38 8.46
N VAL A 672 -25.53 -2.61 9.52
CA VAL A 672 -25.85 -1.18 9.43
C VAL A 672 -24.60 -0.38 9.03
N LEU A 673 -23.45 -0.65 9.66
CA LEU A 673 -22.17 0.02 9.38
C LEU A 673 -21.77 -0.14 7.90
N LEU A 674 -22.07 -1.30 7.31
CA LEU A 674 -21.75 -1.62 5.92
C LEU A 674 -22.86 -1.21 4.93
N GLY A 675 -23.95 -0.62 5.40
CA GLY A 675 -25.08 -0.18 4.55
C GLY A 675 -25.89 -1.33 3.94
N PHE A 676 -25.93 -2.51 4.54
CA PHE A 676 -26.60 -3.68 4.02
C PHE A 676 -28.11 -3.69 4.36
N GLU A 677 -28.93 -2.85 3.69
CA GLU A 677 -30.35 -2.66 3.96
C GLU A 677 -31.14 -3.98 3.94
N HIS A 678 -30.89 -4.84 2.92
CA HIS A 678 -31.55 -6.14 2.80
C HIS A 678 -31.17 -7.11 3.92
N ILE A 679 -29.90 -7.12 4.32
CA ILE A 679 -29.40 -7.97 5.41
C ILE A 679 -30.02 -7.51 6.74
N VAL A 680 -30.06 -6.21 7.01
CA VAL A 680 -30.71 -5.63 8.20
C VAL A 680 -32.17 -6.06 8.28
N SER A 681 -32.95 -5.89 7.18
CA SER A 681 -34.33 -6.29 7.11
C SER A 681 -34.52 -7.80 7.34
N SER A 682 -33.64 -8.63 6.76
CA SER A 682 -33.68 -10.09 6.90
C SER A 682 -33.30 -10.55 8.31
N LEU A 683 -32.33 -9.89 8.95
CA LEU A 683 -31.96 -10.16 10.35
C LEU A 683 -33.09 -9.85 11.30
N ILE A 684 -33.72 -8.67 11.17
CA ILE A 684 -34.87 -8.25 12.00
C ILE A 684 -36.03 -9.22 11.84
N ALA A 685 -36.38 -9.56 10.59
CA ALA A 685 -37.47 -10.51 10.31
C ALA A 685 -37.22 -11.91 10.90
N SER A 686 -35.97 -12.32 11.04
CA SER A 686 -35.59 -13.63 11.53
C SER A 686 -35.76 -13.82 13.04
N TRP A 687 -35.73 -12.73 13.83
CA TRP A 687 -35.79 -12.81 15.30
C TRP A 687 -37.20 -13.05 15.85
N GLY A 688 -38.24 -12.72 15.10
CA GLY A 688 -39.63 -13.13 15.37
C GLY A 688 -40.28 -12.62 16.68
N GLU A 689 -39.45 -12.20 17.65
CA GLU A 689 -39.91 -11.71 18.96
C GLU A 689 -39.49 -10.23 19.11
N GLU A 690 -40.44 -9.35 19.32
CA GLU A 690 -40.25 -7.90 19.46
C GLU A 690 -39.23 -7.56 20.57
N ALA A 691 -39.24 -8.30 21.67
CA ALA A 691 -38.29 -8.11 22.77
C ALA A 691 -36.83 -8.41 22.36
N LYS A 692 -36.58 -9.40 21.51
CA LYS A 692 -35.26 -9.73 20.99
C LYS A 692 -34.77 -8.70 19.97
N ILE A 693 -35.70 -8.21 19.12
CA ILE A 693 -35.42 -7.15 18.16
C ILE A 693 -35.00 -5.89 18.89
N ASN A 694 -35.76 -5.44 19.88
CA ASN A 694 -35.46 -4.25 20.68
C ASN A 694 -34.14 -4.38 21.42
N ALA A 695 -33.84 -5.54 22.01
CA ALA A 695 -32.60 -5.77 22.71
C ALA A 695 -31.36 -5.73 21.78
N ALA A 696 -31.48 -6.23 20.54
CA ALA A 696 -30.38 -6.22 19.58
C ALA A 696 -30.16 -4.85 18.94
N ILE A 697 -31.24 -4.14 18.57
CA ILE A 697 -31.18 -2.80 17.96
C ILE A 697 -30.59 -1.80 18.96
N ASN A 698 -30.97 -1.88 20.24
CA ASN A 698 -30.60 -0.93 21.27
C ASN A 698 -29.32 -1.33 22.04
N LYS A 699 -28.68 -2.44 21.68
CA LYS A 699 -27.43 -2.86 22.32
C LYS A 699 -26.33 -1.85 22.02
N GLN A 700 -25.78 -1.26 23.08
CA GLN A 700 -24.57 -0.43 22.99
C GLN A 700 -23.36 -1.34 22.74
N ALA A 701 -22.62 -1.05 21.68
CA ALA A 701 -21.45 -1.83 21.29
C ALA A 701 -20.55 -1.02 20.33
N GLY A 702 -19.26 -1.33 20.31
CA GLY A 702 -18.30 -0.64 19.44
C GLY A 702 -18.07 0.84 19.77
N LEU A 703 -17.24 1.48 18.98
CA LEU A 703 -16.84 2.89 19.18
C LEU A 703 -18.01 3.86 18.96
N LEU A 704 -18.88 3.56 18.01
CA LEU A 704 -19.94 4.50 17.59
C LEU A 704 -21.24 4.35 18.40
N GLY A 705 -21.36 3.34 19.26
CA GLY A 705 -22.53 3.12 20.11
C GLY A 705 -23.48 2.04 19.63
N ASN A 706 -24.76 2.33 19.34
CA ASN A 706 -25.72 1.35 18.84
C ASN A 706 -25.98 1.49 17.33
N ALA A 707 -26.81 0.58 16.78
CA ALA A 707 -27.14 0.56 15.35
C ALA A 707 -27.72 1.89 14.83
N LEU A 708 -28.58 2.56 15.62
CA LEU A 708 -29.18 3.84 15.23
C LEU A 708 -28.15 4.97 15.20
N GLN A 709 -27.21 5.00 16.14
CA GLN A 709 -26.11 5.96 16.17
C GLN A 709 -25.18 5.79 14.96
N VAL A 710 -24.87 4.54 14.61
CA VAL A 710 -24.09 4.23 13.38
C VAL A 710 -24.83 4.69 12.13
N ALA A 711 -26.11 4.32 11.97
CA ALA A 711 -26.91 4.72 10.81
C ALA A 711 -27.03 6.25 10.68
N SER A 712 -27.07 6.96 11.83
CA SER A 712 -27.24 8.42 11.88
C SER A 712 -25.92 9.18 11.64
N SER A 713 -24.77 8.58 11.92
CA SER A 713 -23.46 9.18 11.64
C SER A 713 -23.10 9.14 10.16
N GLY A 714 -23.70 8.23 9.36
CA GLY A 714 -23.25 7.97 7.99
C GLY A 714 -21.82 7.50 7.90
N PHE A 715 -21.24 7.07 9.03
CA PHE A 715 -19.87 6.61 9.11
C PHE A 715 -19.77 5.33 8.29
N THR A 716 -18.99 5.39 7.23
CA THR A 716 -18.56 4.20 6.49
C THR A 716 -17.17 3.81 6.96
N THR A 717 -16.80 2.56 6.77
CA THR A 717 -15.46 2.09 7.13
C THR A 717 -14.38 2.92 6.42
N TYR A 718 -13.19 3.01 7.00
CA TYR A 718 -12.08 3.82 6.47
C TYR A 718 -11.75 3.52 5.00
N GLU A 719 -12.03 2.29 4.56
CA GLU A 719 -11.82 1.81 3.19
C GLU A 719 -12.82 2.39 2.18
N PHE A 720 -13.95 2.95 2.64
CA PHE A 720 -15.04 3.45 1.78
C PHE A 720 -15.41 4.92 2.05
N ARG A 721 -14.48 5.73 2.55
CA ARG A 721 -14.70 7.15 2.90
C ARG A 721 -15.31 8.00 1.78
N ASP A 722 -15.01 7.68 0.53
CA ASP A 722 -15.53 8.42 -0.62
C ASP A 722 -17.02 8.12 -0.94
N GLN A 723 -17.63 7.17 -0.21
CA GLN A 723 -19.04 6.76 -0.36
C GLN A 723 -19.88 7.04 0.89
N CYS A 724 -19.63 8.14 1.61
CA CYS A 724 -20.46 8.58 2.74
C CYS A 724 -21.92 8.80 2.26
N TYR A 725 -22.73 7.77 2.24
CA TYR A 725 -24.13 7.82 1.91
C TYR A 725 -24.95 7.47 3.13
N VAL A 726 -25.59 8.49 3.73
CA VAL A 726 -26.57 8.23 4.79
C VAL A 726 -27.84 7.68 4.15
N ASP A 727 -28.18 6.48 4.51
CA ASP A 727 -29.45 5.87 4.10
C ASP A 727 -30.56 6.25 5.08
N GLU A 728 -31.36 7.28 4.71
CA GLU A 728 -32.52 7.72 5.48
C GLU A 728 -33.51 6.57 5.75
N LYS A 729 -33.59 5.60 4.82
CA LYS A 729 -34.46 4.42 4.98
C LYS A 729 -33.92 3.51 6.08
N MET A 730 -32.60 3.35 6.20
CA MET A 730 -31.99 2.57 7.27
C MET A 730 -32.37 3.12 8.64
N VAL A 731 -32.26 4.44 8.82
CA VAL A 731 -32.67 5.12 10.05
C VAL A 731 -34.15 4.90 10.32
N GLN A 732 -35.03 5.08 9.32
CA GLN A 732 -36.48 4.85 9.44
C GLN A 732 -36.79 3.39 9.78
N THR A 733 -36.10 2.43 9.16
CA THR A 733 -36.28 0.99 9.43
C THR A 733 -35.97 0.66 10.88
N LEU A 734 -34.81 1.15 11.40
CA LEU A 734 -34.42 0.92 12.79
C LEU A 734 -35.41 1.54 13.78
N LEU A 735 -35.86 2.77 13.53
CA LEU A 735 -36.87 3.45 14.36
C LEU A 735 -38.23 2.72 14.33
N TYR A 736 -38.66 2.26 13.16
CA TYR A 736 -39.90 1.48 13.01
C TYR A 736 -39.89 0.19 13.82
N HIS A 737 -38.68 -0.43 13.93
CA HIS A 737 -38.48 -1.67 14.69
C HIS A 737 -38.07 -1.44 16.15
N GLY A 738 -38.25 -0.25 16.69
CA GLY A 738 -38.13 0.04 18.13
C GLY A 738 -36.74 0.48 18.58
N ALA A 739 -35.95 1.09 17.69
CA ALA A 739 -34.76 1.80 18.11
C ALA A 739 -35.15 2.97 19.05
N ASP A 740 -34.56 3.01 20.22
CA ASP A 740 -34.73 4.13 21.15
C ASP A 740 -33.86 5.30 20.69
N VAL A 741 -34.52 6.38 20.30
CA VAL A 741 -33.90 7.59 19.73
C VAL A 741 -33.00 8.33 20.72
N ASN A 742 -33.20 8.13 22.03
CA ASN A 742 -32.52 8.86 23.11
C ASN A 742 -31.43 8.04 23.82
N ILE A 743 -31.10 6.86 23.34
CA ILE A 743 -30.01 6.08 23.93
C ILE A 743 -28.70 6.85 23.82
N GLN A 744 -28.03 6.99 24.96
CA GLN A 744 -26.71 7.62 25.10
C GLN A 744 -25.59 6.57 25.10
N GLY A 745 -24.51 6.85 24.43
CA GLY A 745 -23.30 6.01 24.39
C GLY A 745 -22.45 6.27 23.15
N GLY A 746 -21.36 5.54 23.03
CA GLY A 746 -20.43 5.69 21.91
C GLY A 746 -19.74 7.07 21.82
N HIS A 747 -19.03 7.27 20.73
CA HIS A 747 -18.23 8.49 20.51
C HIS A 747 -19.08 9.76 20.43
N PHE A 748 -20.23 9.69 19.77
CA PHE A 748 -21.05 10.88 19.51
C PHE A 748 -22.03 11.22 20.64
N GLY A 749 -22.41 10.28 21.49
CA GLY A 749 -23.40 10.43 22.53
C GLY A 749 -24.77 9.91 22.13
N THR A 750 -25.58 10.63 21.34
CA THR A 750 -26.88 10.18 20.80
C THR A 750 -26.88 10.12 19.27
N ALA A 751 -27.90 9.50 18.69
CA ALA A 751 -28.13 9.48 17.24
C ALA A 751 -28.27 10.90 16.65
N LEU A 752 -28.96 11.80 17.40
CA LEU A 752 -29.13 13.20 16.99
C LEU A 752 -27.78 13.96 16.97
N GLN A 753 -26.93 13.73 17.96
CA GLN A 753 -25.59 14.32 17.99
C GLN A 753 -24.70 13.81 16.84
N ALA A 754 -24.76 12.52 16.52
CA ALA A 754 -24.07 11.93 15.39
C ALA A 754 -24.50 12.57 14.05
N ALA A 755 -25.81 12.58 13.78
CA ALA A 755 -26.37 13.18 12.57
C ALA A 755 -26.09 14.69 12.47
N SER A 756 -26.04 15.38 13.60
CA SER A 756 -25.78 16.83 13.66
C SER A 756 -24.31 17.14 13.36
N TYR A 757 -23.38 16.34 13.84
CA TYR A 757 -21.94 16.50 13.59
C TYR A 757 -21.60 16.33 12.11
N GLU A 758 -22.23 15.36 11.45
CA GLU A 758 -22.01 15.04 10.03
C GLU A 758 -22.88 15.90 9.07
N GLY A 759 -23.85 16.67 9.61
CA GLY A 759 -24.66 17.59 8.81
C GLY A 759 -25.83 16.96 8.05
N HIS A 760 -26.33 15.81 8.51
CA HIS A 760 -27.38 15.04 7.84
C HIS A 760 -28.78 15.62 8.10
N GLU A 761 -29.13 16.74 7.41
CA GLU A 761 -30.35 17.54 7.63
C GLU A 761 -31.63 16.69 7.78
N LYS A 762 -31.86 15.74 6.85
CA LYS A 762 -33.06 14.91 6.85
C LYS A 762 -33.10 13.90 7.99
N VAL A 763 -31.94 13.32 8.34
CA VAL A 763 -31.86 12.40 9.50
C VAL A 763 -32.12 13.15 10.78
N VAL A 764 -31.58 14.35 10.94
CA VAL A 764 -31.88 15.25 12.08
C VAL A 764 -33.37 15.49 12.20
N GLN A 765 -34.08 15.80 11.10
CA GLN A 765 -35.52 16.01 11.08
C GLN A 765 -36.29 14.74 11.46
N ILE A 766 -35.90 13.58 10.95
CA ILE A 766 -36.50 12.29 11.27
C ILE A 766 -36.37 11.99 12.78
N LEU A 767 -35.16 12.13 13.33
CA LEU A 767 -34.90 11.87 14.75
C LEU A 767 -35.68 12.82 15.67
N LEU A 768 -35.73 14.10 15.36
CA LEU A 768 -36.54 15.09 16.10
C LEU A 768 -38.04 14.79 16.04
N ALA A 769 -38.55 14.38 14.85
CA ALA A 769 -39.93 13.97 14.69
C ALA A 769 -40.28 12.72 15.50
N GLN A 770 -39.30 11.85 15.79
CA GLN A 770 -39.45 10.66 16.63
C GLN A 770 -39.17 10.93 18.12
N GLY A 771 -39.03 12.20 18.52
CA GLY A 771 -38.86 12.58 19.92
C GLY A 771 -37.47 12.53 20.46
N ALA A 772 -36.47 12.77 19.61
CA ALA A 772 -35.09 12.97 20.07
C ALA A 772 -35.00 14.22 20.98
N ASP A 773 -34.34 14.08 22.12
CA ASP A 773 -34.09 15.19 23.01
C ASP A 773 -33.02 16.14 22.39
N VAL A 774 -33.48 17.34 21.98
CA VAL A 774 -32.63 18.33 21.30
C VAL A 774 -31.48 18.83 22.19
N ASN A 775 -31.66 18.79 23.52
CA ASN A 775 -30.67 19.25 24.52
C ASN A 775 -29.97 18.07 25.23
N ALA A 776 -30.12 16.85 24.76
CA ALA A 776 -29.40 15.73 25.31
C ALA A 776 -27.89 16.00 25.31
N THR A 777 -27.23 15.75 26.44
CA THR A 777 -25.79 15.96 26.65
C THR A 777 -25.04 14.62 26.64
N GLY A 778 -23.85 14.58 26.05
CA GLY A 778 -23.01 13.38 26.04
C GLY A 778 -22.03 13.36 24.89
N GLY A 779 -21.27 12.24 24.81
CA GLY A 779 -20.24 12.09 23.78
C GLY A 779 -19.13 13.16 23.86
N VAL A 780 -18.30 13.21 22.80
CA VAL A 780 -17.17 14.17 22.75
C VAL A 780 -17.58 15.57 22.34
N ASN A 781 -18.74 15.71 21.72
CA ASN A 781 -19.21 16.98 21.15
C ASN A 781 -20.21 17.75 22.04
N GLY A 782 -20.64 17.19 23.17
CA GLY A 782 -21.57 17.81 24.09
C GLY A 782 -23.03 17.65 23.65
N THR A 783 -23.69 18.70 23.10
CA THR A 783 -25.06 18.64 22.57
C THR A 783 -25.11 18.53 21.05
N ALA A 784 -26.29 18.27 20.48
CA ALA A 784 -26.50 18.27 19.03
C ALA A 784 -26.16 19.63 18.40
N LEU A 785 -26.46 20.74 19.08
CA LEU A 785 -26.15 22.09 18.59
C LEU A 785 -24.63 22.35 18.61
N GLN A 786 -23.91 21.89 19.65
CA GLN A 786 -22.45 21.97 19.68
C GLN A 786 -21.81 21.09 18.60
N ALA A 787 -22.35 19.88 18.39
CA ALA A 787 -21.92 18.96 17.34
C ALA A 787 -22.05 19.58 15.94
N ALA A 788 -23.23 20.15 15.63
CA ALA A 788 -23.48 20.84 14.36
C ALA A 788 -22.61 22.09 14.19
N SER A 789 -22.35 22.82 15.30
CA SER A 789 -21.46 23.98 15.30
C SER A 789 -20.02 23.63 15.02
N ARG A 790 -19.57 22.43 15.44
CA ARG A 790 -18.24 21.90 15.17
C ARG A 790 -18.09 21.47 13.71
N GLY A 791 -19.13 20.85 13.14
CA GLY A 791 -19.17 20.44 11.74
C GLY A 791 -19.38 21.61 10.75
N GLY A 792 -19.78 22.80 11.23
CA GLY A 792 -20.06 23.95 10.37
C GLY A 792 -21.39 23.89 9.62
N HIS A 793 -22.36 23.12 10.13
CA HIS A 793 -23.61 22.79 9.41
C HIS A 793 -24.74 23.79 9.71
N GLU A 794 -24.73 24.94 9.05
CA GLU A 794 -25.67 26.06 9.28
C GLU A 794 -27.14 25.68 9.28
N LYS A 795 -27.56 24.84 8.30
CA LYS A 795 -28.96 24.41 8.21
C LYS A 795 -29.38 23.51 9.38
N VAL A 796 -28.48 22.61 9.80
CA VAL A 796 -28.72 21.75 10.96
C VAL A 796 -28.82 22.60 12.22
N VAL A 797 -27.94 23.58 12.39
CA VAL A 797 -28.01 24.55 13.49
C VAL A 797 -29.35 25.25 13.50
N GLN A 798 -29.86 25.76 12.37
CA GLN A 798 -31.17 26.40 12.30
C GLN A 798 -32.30 25.46 12.70
N ILE A 799 -32.29 24.19 12.17
CA ILE A 799 -33.29 23.17 12.52
C ILE A 799 -33.31 22.93 14.04
N LEU A 800 -32.13 22.78 14.66
CA LEU A 800 -32.03 22.54 16.11
C LEU A 800 -32.51 23.72 16.93
N LEU A 801 -32.20 24.95 16.55
CA LEU A 801 -32.69 26.18 17.21
C LEU A 801 -34.21 26.32 17.10
N ASP A 802 -34.78 26.05 15.93
CA ASP A 802 -36.25 26.06 15.69
C ASP A 802 -36.97 25.01 16.56
N GLN A 803 -36.30 23.93 16.96
CA GLN A 803 -36.79 22.88 17.85
C GLN A 803 -36.44 23.11 19.32
N GLY A 804 -35.89 24.27 19.67
CA GLY A 804 -35.68 24.70 21.06
C GLY A 804 -34.33 24.23 21.65
N ALA A 805 -33.31 24.07 20.83
CA ALA A 805 -31.96 23.85 21.34
C ALA A 805 -31.48 25.08 22.16
N ASP A 806 -30.88 24.83 23.32
CA ASP A 806 -30.29 25.90 24.14
C ASP A 806 -28.98 26.41 23.49
N ILE A 807 -29.05 27.63 22.97
CA ILE A 807 -27.93 28.28 22.25
C ILE A 807 -26.73 28.60 23.13
N ASN A 808 -26.94 28.70 24.45
CA ASN A 808 -25.94 29.08 25.44
C ASN A 808 -25.47 27.93 26.34
N ILE A 809 -25.82 26.71 26.01
CA ILE A 809 -25.48 25.53 26.79
C ILE A 809 -23.95 25.38 26.92
N GLN A 810 -23.47 25.10 28.14
CA GLN A 810 -22.04 24.96 28.48
C GLN A 810 -21.75 23.52 28.88
N GLU A 811 -21.88 22.61 27.94
CA GLU A 811 -21.59 21.19 28.18
C GLU A 811 -20.36 20.73 27.35
N GLY A 812 -19.71 19.66 27.79
CA GLY A 812 -18.56 19.09 27.10
C GLY A 812 -17.25 19.90 27.26
N LEU A 813 -16.23 19.51 26.50
CA LEU A 813 -14.87 20.06 26.61
C LEU A 813 -14.70 21.44 25.97
N HIS A 814 -15.52 21.79 25.00
CA HIS A 814 -15.29 22.94 24.12
C HIS A 814 -16.13 24.18 24.45
N GLY A 815 -17.04 24.09 25.41
CA GLY A 815 -17.87 25.24 25.86
C GLY A 815 -19.13 25.41 24.99
N THR A 816 -19.61 26.65 24.80
CA THR A 816 -20.85 26.95 24.07
C THR A 816 -20.77 26.67 22.56
N PRO A 817 -21.90 26.50 21.86
CA PRO A 817 -21.92 26.39 20.38
C PRO A 817 -21.14 27.52 19.68
N LEU A 818 -21.24 28.76 20.20
CA LEU A 818 -20.51 29.91 19.68
C LEU A 818 -18.98 29.74 19.85
N GLN A 819 -18.53 29.25 21.01
CA GLN A 819 -17.11 28.97 21.26
C GLN A 819 -16.57 27.88 20.32
N VAL A 820 -17.38 26.82 20.10
CA VAL A 820 -17.02 25.71 19.18
C VAL A 820 -16.92 26.20 17.73
N ALA A 821 -17.93 26.92 17.23
CA ALA A 821 -17.92 27.48 15.87
C ALA A 821 -16.75 28.47 15.66
N SER A 822 -16.41 29.25 16.69
CA SER A 822 -15.30 30.21 16.66
C SER A 822 -13.95 29.52 16.69
N LEU A 823 -13.82 28.35 17.35
CA LEU A 823 -12.64 27.52 17.37
C LEU A 823 -12.35 26.92 16.00
N GLU A 824 -13.38 26.39 15.32
CA GLU A 824 -13.24 25.72 14.04
C GLU A 824 -13.22 26.69 12.84
N GLY A 825 -13.52 27.99 13.06
CA GLY A 825 -13.38 29.02 12.03
C GLY A 825 -14.59 29.18 11.11
N HIS A 826 -15.79 28.87 11.58
CA HIS A 826 -17.03 28.94 10.78
C HIS A 826 -17.66 30.33 10.79
N ASP A 827 -17.16 31.27 9.98
CA ASP A 827 -17.53 32.69 9.98
C ASP A 827 -19.04 32.93 9.89
N ILE A 828 -19.71 32.29 8.93
CA ILE A 828 -21.16 32.48 8.70
C ILE A 828 -21.96 31.92 9.88
N LEU A 829 -21.54 30.76 10.40
CA LEU A 829 -22.21 30.14 11.53
C LEU A 829 -22.06 30.94 12.81
N VAL A 830 -20.88 31.51 13.07
CA VAL A 830 -20.67 32.45 14.18
C VAL A 830 -21.63 33.64 14.09
N GLN A 831 -21.77 34.24 12.90
CA GLN A 831 -22.71 35.33 12.69
C GLN A 831 -24.17 34.87 12.95
N THR A 832 -24.55 33.70 12.40
CA THR A 832 -25.91 33.14 12.64
C THR A 832 -26.19 32.93 14.14
N LEU A 833 -25.25 32.37 14.90
CA LEU A 833 -25.42 32.15 16.32
C LEU A 833 -25.55 33.46 17.08
N LEU A 834 -24.77 34.48 16.74
CA LEU A 834 -24.87 35.84 17.36
C LEU A 834 -26.21 36.51 17.06
N ASP A 835 -26.67 36.42 15.81
CA ASP A 835 -27.98 36.97 15.36
C ASP A 835 -29.18 36.27 16.08
N GLN A 836 -28.99 35.01 16.46
CA GLN A 836 -29.98 34.21 17.23
C GLN A 836 -29.85 34.40 18.76
N GLY A 837 -28.94 35.26 19.22
CA GLY A 837 -28.83 35.63 20.62
C GLY A 837 -27.85 34.80 21.46
N ALA A 838 -26.84 34.25 20.85
CA ALA A 838 -25.73 33.62 21.59
C ALA A 838 -24.98 34.65 22.42
N ASP A 839 -24.75 34.37 23.70
CA ASP A 839 -24.00 35.26 24.59
C ASP A 839 -22.49 35.15 24.34
N ILE A 840 -21.92 36.20 23.77
CA ILE A 840 -20.51 36.31 23.42
C ILE A 840 -19.57 36.30 24.64
N ASN A 841 -20.10 36.65 25.84
CA ASN A 841 -19.31 36.83 27.06
C ASN A 841 -19.19 35.57 27.92
N ILE A 842 -19.83 34.49 27.53
CA ILE A 842 -19.75 33.23 28.26
C ILE A 842 -18.31 32.77 28.33
N GLN A 843 -17.85 32.48 29.55
CA GLN A 843 -16.52 31.90 29.82
C GLN A 843 -16.68 30.45 30.22
N GLY A 844 -15.97 29.56 29.51
CA GLY A 844 -15.98 28.13 29.81
C GLY A 844 -15.20 27.33 28.78
N GLY A 845 -15.27 26.01 28.89
CA GLY A 845 -14.52 25.11 28.03
C GLY A 845 -13.00 25.24 28.11
N LEU A 846 -12.28 24.59 27.20
CA LEU A 846 -10.80 24.58 27.14
C LEU A 846 -10.20 25.93 26.71
N TYR A 847 -10.98 26.79 26.07
CA TYR A 847 -10.49 27.96 25.34
C TYR A 847 -10.99 29.31 25.88
N GLY A 848 -11.79 29.30 26.92
CA GLY A 848 -12.28 30.50 27.56
C GLY A 848 -13.48 31.13 26.84
N THR A 849 -13.32 32.29 26.18
CA THR A 849 -14.39 32.95 25.41
C THR A 849 -14.33 32.58 23.91
N ALA A 850 -15.40 32.85 23.16
CA ALA A 850 -15.42 32.71 21.70
C ALA A 850 -14.27 33.47 21.01
N LEU A 851 -13.97 34.67 21.46
CA LEU A 851 -12.87 35.49 21.00
C LEU A 851 -11.51 34.84 21.26
N GLN A 852 -11.31 34.24 22.43
CA GLN A 852 -10.07 33.54 22.77
C GLN A 852 -9.90 32.26 21.94
N ALA A 853 -11.00 31.54 21.67
CA ALA A 853 -11.01 30.36 20.83
C ALA A 853 -10.59 30.68 19.36
N ALA A 854 -11.20 31.71 18.76
CA ALA A 854 -10.86 32.23 17.43
C ALA A 854 -9.41 32.70 17.34
N ALA A 855 -8.94 33.46 18.30
CA ALA A 855 -7.59 33.99 18.34
C ALA A 855 -6.54 32.89 18.46
N ARG A 856 -6.82 31.84 19.24
CA ARG A 856 -5.89 30.69 19.41
C ARG A 856 -5.66 29.90 18.13
N ARG A 857 -6.66 29.81 17.27
CA ARG A 857 -6.58 29.13 15.97
C ARG A 857 -6.15 30.04 14.83
N GLY A 858 -6.02 31.36 15.07
CA GLY A 858 -5.58 32.35 14.09
C GLY A 858 -6.66 32.75 13.08
N HIS A 859 -7.95 32.71 13.49
CA HIS A 859 -9.06 33.10 12.63
C HIS A 859 -9.26 34.64 12.67
N ASP A 860 -8.38 35.41 12.05
CA ASP A 860 -8.32 36.88 12.11
C ASP A 860 -9.63 37.58 11.75
N ASN A 861 -10.38 37.07 10.79
CA ASN A 861 -11.67 37.62 10.39
C ASN A 861 -12.70 37.47 11.52
N LEU A 862 -12.78 36.27 12.11
CA LEU A 862 -13.65 36.00 13.26
C LEU A 862 -13.29 36.85 14.50
N VAL A 863 -11.99 37.03 14.74
CA VAL A 863 -11.53 37.90 15.82
C VAL A 863 -12.08 39.33 15.64
N ARG A 864 -12.07 39.87 14.42
CA ARG A 864 -12.65 41.20 14.11
C ARG A 864 -14.16 41.20 14.30
N THR A 865 -14.86 40.22 13.74
CA THR A 865 -16.32 40.09 13.89
C THR A 865 -16.72 40.03 15.37
N LEU A 866 -16.04 39.21 16.20
CA LEU A 866 -16.34 39.07 17.63
C LEU A 866 -15.95 40.32 18.46
N LEU A 867 -15.07 41.18 17.98
CA LEU A 867 -14.74 42.45 18.62
C LEU A 867 -15.73 43.57 18.26
N ASP A 868 -16.38 43.48 17.08
CA ASP A 868 -17.37 44.46 16.62
C ASP A 868 -18.76 44.25 17.26
N TYR A 869 -19.04 43.05 17.79
CA TYR A 869 -20.24 42.69 18.59
C TYR A 869 -20.05 43.05 20.07
#